data_61e145431730eeff02ecf01f99c001d7
#
_entry.id   61e145431730eeff02ecf01f99c001d7
#
_cell.length_a   1.000
_cell.length_b   1.000
_cell.length_c   1.000
_cell.angle_alpha   90.00
_cell.angle_beta   90.00
_cell.angle_gamma   90.00
#
_symmetry.space_group_name_H-M   'P 1'
#
loop_
_entity.id
_entity.type
_entity.pdbx_description
1 polymer ?
#
loop_
_entity_poly.entity_id
_entity_poly.type
_entity_poly.pdbx_seq_one_letter_code
_entity_poly.pdbx_strand_id
1 'polypeptide(L)'
;MMKYPGLVLLLIFTMFVASDPLSAQTTGGKITAKIVDAQSNETIPFASAALIDRKTKAIVKGAQTDADGNLSITGLPKGIFTFKISYVGYQTMVRDSVSITGASIDFGTIKMKVAKGTVLNEVKVTGQKSAIQLGIDKKIFSVDQSLVSEGGSASDLLQNVPSVQTDIDGNVSLRGSSGVRVLIDGKPSLIAGGNIAQILQSIPASSIESVELITNPSAKYDAEGQSGIINIVLKKNKKLGLNGSLALTAGNRDNYNANTSLSFQNSKVNIYGNYSYRYGNRNGGGFSNIFYKSPQLETVYANQNTDGTSLDKGHNVKAGMDYYVAEKSVLSFSGGFNIRDNDRNELLSIDQLDALKNPVSLSKRNNSNLGSGGSYDLNLDFSQKFKNPKQELTFNVSFSEGDNDNYQIYDTDIYNVNGEDVNSFPDIQHNDGYGFNRNYNIQTDYTMPVGKLGKIEAGYRSQIRFSENSTYSELRDILSGTYFTNLALTNEFNNKDQVHALYFNYQNQIGNFGYQLGVRAEDAKLDTRLGIYDAFGDLSYTPGKVAYTRLYPSVFLTQKFKGEQQVQLSYSRRVNRPRGWDTNPFLDVSDPLNYRRGNPNLKPEDVHAFELSYSKFWPKVTLTSSAYLRQTNDVIQRIRTEPDENGVTITTPQNLTRDYSSGFELIGRVDVAKAWNFTGNVNFYQNKIIGVPAFGIVENSGFSWNANLTNNFVLPYNVTLQIKGDYRAAEVMAQGKRNAMYGVDAGARYDFKNKKSSLSLNVRDVFNTRAWSMTTDANNTIIDFRRRMQGTMANLTYSYRFGKTDFTSKKKKPDQQEMRPDEESF
;
A
#
# COMPACT_ATOMS: atom_id res chain seq x y z
N MET A 1 35.04 13.66 -19.18
CA MET A 1 35.63 14.93 -18.78
C MET A 1 34.54 15.98 -18.63
N MET A 2 34.01 16.15 -17.44
CA MET A 2 33.36 17.42 -17.03
C MET A 2 33.44 17.45 -15.48
N LYS A 3 34.39 18.24 -15.00
CA LYS A 3 34.53 18.60 -13.59
C LYS A 3 33.54 19.76 -13.32
N TYR A 4 32.87 19.71 -12.17
CA TYR A 4 31.96 20.69 -11.56
C TYR A 4 30.47 20.59 -11.80
N PRO A 5 29.77 19.65 -11.12
CA PRO A 5 28.30 19.70 -11.00
C PRO A 5 27.82 20.66 -9.87
N GLY A 6 28.73 21.21 -9.04
CA GLY A 6 28.33 22.05 -7.90
C GLY A 6 27.97 23.50 -8.21
N LEU A 7 28.37 24.02 -9.38
CA LEU A 7 28.16 25.42 -9.70
C LEU A 7 26.76 25.74 -10.26
N VAL A 8 26.10 24.75 -10.85
CA VAL A 8 24.77 24.95 -11.44
C VAL A 8 23.69 24.95 -10.33
N LEU A 9 23.89 24.21 -9.27
CA LEU A 9 22.94 24.18 -8.13
C LEU A 9 22.98 25.49 -7.31
N LEU A 10 24.13 26.15 -7.24
CA LEU A 10 24.29 27.44 -6.53
C LEU A 10 23.66 28.62 -7.31
N LEU A 11 23.63 28.56 -8.63
CA LEU A 11 23.04 29.63 -9.48
C LEU A 11 21.49 29.58 -9.48
N ILE A 12 20.89 28.43 -9.24
CA ILE A 12 19.42 28.30 -9.12
C ILE A 12 18.96 28.79 -7.74
N PHE A 13 19.81 28.68 -6.71
CA PHE A 13 19.49 29.14 -5.36
C PHE A 13 19.60 30.66 -5.16
N THR A 14 20.42 31.33 -5.96
CA THR A 14 20.64 32.80 -5.84
C THR A 14 19.60 33.65 -6.57
N MET A 15 18.79 33.07 -7.46
CA MET A 15 17.70 33.82 -8.16
C MET A 15 16.43 34.00 -7.35
N PHE A 16 16.28 33.37 -6.16
CA PHE A 16 15.06 33.41 -5.38
C PHE A 16 15.07 34.31 -4.13
N VAL A 17 16.13 35.07 -3.88
CA VAL A 17 16.29 35.86 -2.61
C VAL A 17 16.11 37.38 -2.79
N ALA A 18 15.71 37.88 -3.93
CA ALA A 18 15.50 39.31 -4.14
C ALA A 18 14.07 39.63 -4.58
N SER A 19 13.15 39.73 -3.64
CA SER A 19 11.91 40.51 -3.79
C SER A 19 11.48 41.05 -2.42
N ASP A 20 11.79 42.35 -2.23
CA ASP A 20 11.28 43.14 -1.12
C ASP A 20 9.75 43.25 -1.15
N PRO A 21 9.04 43.09 0.00
CA PRO A 21 7.61 43.32 0.03
C PRO A 21 7.29 44.80 0.05
N LEU A 22 6.75 45.31 -1.05
CA LEU A 22 6.09 46.63 -1.04
C LEU A 22 4.87 46.57 -0.10
N SER A 23 5.01 47.19 1.06
CA SER A 23 3.89 47.40 2.00
C SER A 23 2.99 48.53 1.47
N ALA A 24 1.87 48.15 0.84
CA ALA A 24 0.78 49.09 0.58
C ALA A 24 0.08 49.44 1.88
N GLN A 25 0.22 50.64 2.37
CA GLN A 25 -0.59 51.18 3.46
C GLN A 25 -2.06 51.31 3.02
N THR A 26 -2.91 50.40 3.54
CA THR A 26 -4.35 50.53 3.40
C THR A 26 -4.88 51.45 4.48
N THR A 27 -5.35 52.63 4.10
CA THR A 27 -6.12 53.55 4.94
C THR A 27 -7.51 53.00 5.19
N GLY A 28 -7.63 52.01 6.06
CA GLY A 28 -8.91 51.42 6.51
C GLY A 28 -9.02 51.45 8.01
N GLY A 29 -10.24 51.53 8.56
CA GLY A 29 -10.49 51.46 10.00
C GLY A 29 -9.91 50.16 10.61
N LYS A 30 -9.59 50.24 11.91
CA LYS A 30 -9.09 49.09 12.70
C LYS A 30 -9.95 48.89 13.94
N ILE A 31 -10.26 47.66 14.30
CA ILE A 31 -10.86 47.27 15.58
C ILE A 31 -9.86 46.47 16.39
N THR A 32 -9.66 46.82 17.67
CA THR A 32 -8.89 46.02 18.64
C THR A 32 -9.74 45.70 19.86
N ALA A 33 -9.50 44.54 20.47
CA ALA A 33 -10.11 44.13 21.72
C ALA A 33 -9.28 43.01 22.38
N LYS A 34 -9.39 42.84 23.69
CA LYS A 34 -8.91 41.64 24.40
C LYS A 34 -10.12 40.85 24.92
N ILE A 35 -10.21 39.60 24.61
CA ILE A 35 -11.35 38.75 24.97
C ILE A 35 -10.97 37.85 26.13
N VAL A 36 -11.76 37.92 27.24
CA VAL A 36 -11.50 37.14 28.45
C VAL A 36 -12.79 36.47 28.95
N ASP A 37 -12.63 35.39 29.71
CA ASP A 37 -13.73 34.80 30.48
C ASP A 37 -14.24 35.75 31.58
N ALA A 38 -15.55 35.87 31.74
CA ALA A 38 -16.16 36.81 32.70
C ALA A 38 -15.98 36.39 34.16
N GLN A 39 -15.69 35.13 34.47
CA GLN A 39 -15.52 34.59 35.81
C GLN A 39 -14.05 34.42 36.20
N SER A 40 -13.25 33.77 35.33
CA SER A 40 -11.84 33.49 35.61
C SER A 40 -10.90 34.62 35.20
N ASN A 41 -11.33 35.59 34.39
CA ASN A 41 -10.51 36.57 33.67
C ASN A 41 -9.39 35.99 32.83
N GLU A 42 -9.39 34.68 32.58
CA GLU A 42 -8.45 34.02 31.64
C GLU A 42 -8.74 34.45 30.20
N THR A 43 -7.71 34.57 29.42
CA THR A 43 -7.83 34.95 28.00
C THR A 43 -8.51 33.87 27.20
N ILE A 44 -9.39 34.25 26.27
CA ILE A 44 -10.10 33.33 25.38
C ILE A 44 -9.40 33.35 24.01
N PRO A 45 -8.54 32.36 23.71
CA PRO A 45 -7.85 32.25 22.42
C PRO A 45 -8.81 31.75 21.34
N PHE A 46 -8.60 32.24 20.12
CA PHE A 46 -9.32 31.77 18.91
C PHE A 46 -10.84 32.00 18.93
N ALA A 47 -11.33 32.97 19.73
CA ALA A 47 -12.69 33.44 19.62
C ALA A 47 -12.91 34.11 18.25
N SER A 48 -14.01 33.77 17.59
CA SER A 48 -14.34 34.29 16.28
C SER A 48 -15.08 35.61 16.40
N ALA A 49 -14.54 36.68 15.79
CA ALA A 49 -15.18 37.99 15.68
C ALA A 49 -15.55 38.26 14.22
N ALA A 50 -16.73 38.80 13.98
CA ALA A 50 -17.24 39.15 12.65
C ALA A 50 -17.89 40.53 12.65
N LEU A 51 -17.61 41.31 11.61
CA LEU A 51 -18.30 42.56 11.28
C LEU A 51 -19.35 42.24 10.19
N ILE A 52 -20.62 42.53 10.47
CA ILE A 52 -21.77 42.12 9.66
C ILE A 52 -22.47 43.42 9.17
N ASP A 53 -22.72 43.47 7.87
CA ASP A 53 -23.52 44.57 7.30
C ASP A 53 -24.96 44.51 7.78
N ARG A 54 -25.51 45.66 8.19
CA ARG A 54 -26.83 45.72 8.81
C ARG A 54 -27.96 45.47 7.83
N LYS A 55 -27.78 45.86 6.57
CA LYS A 55 -28.81 45.74 5.51
C LYS A 55 -28.80 44.35 4.89
N THR A 56 -27.62 43.89 4.44
CA THR A 56 -27.46 42.63 3.72
C THR A 56 -27.28 41.42 4.60
N LYS A 57 -27.01 41.61 5.90
CA LYS A 57 -26.67 40.55 6.87
C LYS A 57 -25.42 39.73 6.49
N ALA A 58 -24.68 40.17 5.49
CA ALA A 58 -23.45 39.54 5.05
C ALA A 58 -22.27 39.86 5.98
N ILE A 59 -21.34 38.92 6.17
CA ILE A 59 -20.10 39.13 6.89
C ILE A 59 -19.18 39.97 6.00
N VAL A 60 -18.86 41.17 6.42
CA VAL A 60 -17.97 42.09 5.71
C VAL A 60 -16.49 41.74 5.96
N LYS A 61 -16.17 41.44 7.23
CA LYS A 61 -14.83 41.03 7.65
C LYS A 61 -14.88 40.27 8.96
N GLY A 62 -13.93 39.37 9.20
CA GLY A 62 -13.80 38.62 10.43
C GLY A 62 -12.35 38.32 10.76
N ALA A 63 -12.08 38.11 12.05
CA ALA A 63 -10.81 37.65 12.59
C ALA A 63 -11.05 36.74 13.81
N GLN A 64 -9.97 36.09 14.25
CA GLN A 64 -9.97 35.34 15.52
C GLN A 64 -8.97 35.95 16.47
N THR A 65 -9.23 35.80 17.77
CA THR A 65 -8.25 36.17 18.79
C THR A 65 -7.00 35.32 18.69
N ASP A 66 -5.85 35.92 19.00
CA ASP A 66 -4.59 35.20 19.13
C ASP A 66 -4.54 34.27 20.37
N ALA A 67 -3.39 33.70 20.68
CA ALA A 67 -3.21 32.82 21.84
C ALA A 67 -3.38 33.55 23.18
N ASP A 68 -3.17 34.88 23.19
CA ASP A 68 -3.27 35.72 24.35
C ASP A 68 -4.64 36.43 24.47
N GLY A 69 -5.60 36.03 23.60
CA GLY A 69 -6.96 36.58 23.57
C GLY A 69 -7.09 37.95 22.93
N ASN A 70 -6.04 38.48 22.25
CA ASN A 70 -6.12 39.77 21.58
C ASN A 70 -6.76 39.62 20.20
N LEU A 71 -7.68 40.54 19.89
CA LEU A 71 -8.34 40.66 18.59
C LEU A 71 -7.82 41.87 17.84
N SER A 72 -7.53 41.70 16.55
CA SER A 72 -7.20 42.83 15.66
C SER A 72 -7.84 42.60 14.29
N ILE A 73 -8.73 43.47 13.86
CA ILE A 73 -9.37 43.51 12.56
C ILE A 73 -8.97 44.79 11.83
N THR A 74 -8.22 44.73 10.78
CA THR A 74 -7.70 45.88 10.03
C THR A 74 -8.31 45.97 8.62
N GLY A 75 -8.21 47.15 7.98
CA GLY A 75 -8.73 47.39 6.62
C GLY A 75 -10.25 47.36 6.57
N LEU A 76 -10.93 47.97 7.55
CA LEU A 76 -12.36 47.97 7.61
C LEU A 76 -12.96 49.15 6.78
N PRO A 77 -14.03 48.90 5.98
CA PRO A 77 -14.69 49.93 5.22
C PRO A 77 -15.45 50.89 6.17
N LYS A 78 -15.58 52.16 5.75
CA LYS A 78 -16.42 53.14 6.46
C LYS A 78 -17.88 52.71 6.39
N GLY A 79 -18.60 52.84 7.53
CA GLY A 79 -20.02 52.44 7.58
C GLY A 79 -20.46 52.07 9.00
N ILE A 80 -21.75 51.71 9.14
CA ILE A 80 -22.34 51.26 10.41
C ILE A 80 -22.61 49.76 10.30
N PHE A 81 -22.00 48.99 11.20
CA PHE A 81 -22.03 47.54 11.18
C PHE A 81 -22.48 46.92 12.50
N THR A 82 -22.85 45.64 12.49
CA THR A 82 -23.03 44.83 13.68
C THR A 82 -21.72 44.06 13.94
N PHE A 83 -21.15 44.23 15.12
CA PHE A 83 -19.95 43.48 15.55
C PHE A 83 -20.37 42.31 16.44
N LYS A 84 -19.98 41.10 16.05
CA LYS A 84 -20.38 39.87 16.73
C LYS A 84 -19.14 39.08 17.12
N ILE A 85 -19.09 38.61 18.40
CA ILE A 85 -18.05 37.71 18.90
C ILE A 85 -18.72 36.43 19.37
N SER A 86 -18.16 35.28 18.97
CA SER A 86 -18.64 33.96 19.34
C SER A 86 -17.50 33.04 19.69
N TYR A 87 -17.69 32.24 20.74
CA TYR A 87 -16.77 31.15 21.12
C TYR A 87 -17.59 29.99 21.68
N VAL A 88 -17.11 28.77 21.46
CA VAL A 88 -17.81 27.53 21.86
C VAL A 88 -17.89 27.47 23.37
N GLY A 89 -19.11 27.30 23.91
CA GLY A 89 -19.37 27.27 25.35
C GLY A 89 -19.67 28.62 25.96
N TYR A 90 -19.62 29.72 25.19
CA TYR A 90 -19.91 31.08 25.67
C TYR A 90 -21.15 31.70 25.02
N GLN A 91 -21.79 32.61 25.69
CA GLN A 91 -22.88 33.41 25.12
C GLN A 91 -22.30 34.29 24.00
N THR A 92 -22.92 34.25 22.84
CA THR A 92 -22.52 35.12 21.72
C THR A 92 -22.75 36.58 22.12
N MET A 93 -21.71 37.41 22.01
CA MET A 93 -21.79 38.82 22.24
C MET A 93 -22.04 39.54 20.91
N VAL A 94 -23.03 40.46 20.92
CA VAL A 94 -23.37 41.29 19.77
C VAL A 94 -23.38 42.76 20.18
N ARG A 95 -22.67 43.59 19.39
CA ARG A 95 -22.75 45.05 19.48
C ARG A 95 -23.30 45.59 18.17
N ASP A 96 -24.51 46.10 18.20
CA ASP A 96 -25.13 46.73 17.05
C ASP A 96 -24.66 48.20 16.91
N SER A 97 -24.72 48.70 15.67
CA SER A 97 -24.44 50.08 15.32
C SER A 97 -23.01 50.55 15.58
N VAL A 98 -22.01 49.69 15.34
CA VAL A 98 -20.60 50.08 15.39
C VAL A 98 -20.25 50.92 14.16
N SER A 99 -19.93 52.23 14.40
CA SER A 99 -19.60 53.19 13.34
C SER A 99 -18.11 53.17 13.03
N ILE A 100 -17.73 52.72 11.86
CA ILE A 100 -16.37 52.76 11.36
C ILE A 100 -16.16 54.03 10.53
N THR A 101 -15.37 54.97 11.03
CA THR A 101 -15.09 56.27 10.37
C THR A 101 -13.75 56.32 9.68
N GLY A 102 -12.94 55.27 9.83
CA GLY A 102 -11.57 55.18 9.32
C GLY A 102 -10.52 55.23 10.42
N ALA A 103 -10.90 55.62 11.65
CA ALA A 103 -10.02 55.60 12.84
C ALA A 103 -9.98 54.22 13.49
N SER A 104 -8.98 53.97 14.34
CA SER A 104 -8.88 52.74 15.15
C SER A 104 -9.92 52.83 16.29
N ILE A 105 -10.68 51.76 16.47
CA ILE A 105 -11.62 51.58 17.58
C ILE A 105 -11.07 50.53 18.51
N ASP A 106 -10.79 50.88 19.77
CA ASP A 106 -10.41 49.93 20.79
C ASP A 106 -11.62 49.65 21.70
N PHE A 107 -12.05 48.39 21.74
CA PHE A 107 -13.12 47.93 22.62
C PHE A 107 -12.61 47.53 24.00
N GLY A 108 -11.30 47.66 24.26
CA GLY A 108 -10.71 47.26 25.55
C GLY A 108 -10.91 45.77 25.84
N THR A 109 -11.05 45.46 27.13
CA THR A 109 -11.29 44.06 27.54
C THR A 109 -12.77 43.71 27.47
N ILE A 110 -13.10 42.71 26.62
CA ILE A 110 -14.45 42.20 26.47
C ILE A 110 -14.58 40.90 27.27
N LYS A 111 -15.49 40.89 28.25
CA LYS A 111 -15.77 39.74 29.10
C LYS A 111 -16.90 38.89 28.54
N MET A 112 -16.61 37.64 28.13
CA MET A 112 -17.62 36.70 27.64
C MET A 112 -18.14 35.83 28.79
N LYS A 113 -19.45 35.70 28.93
CA LYS A 113 -20.08 34.83 29.92
C LYS A 113 -20.25 33.43 29.37
N VAL A 114 -19.97 32.41 30.20
CA VAL A 114 -20.29 31.02 29.86
C VAL A 114 -21.78 30.87 29.60
N ALA A 115 -22.18 30.22 28.54
CA ALA A 115 -23.57 29.94 28.25
C ALA A 115 -24.13 29.03 29.36
N LYS A 116 -25.17 29.49 30.11
CA LYS A 116 -25.92 28.62 31.03
C LYS A 116 -26.64 27.59 30.16
N GLY A 117 -26.00 26.41 29.98
CA GLY A 117 -26.53 25.37 29.12
C GLY A 117 -27.75 24.71 29.74
N THR A 118 -28.89 24.80 29.08
CA THR A 118 -29.76 23.64 28.97
C THR A 118 -28.90 22.56 28.31
N VAL A 119 -28.68 21.43 28.97
CA VAL A 119 -28.07 20.28 28.41
C VAL A 119 -28.99 19.79 27.27
N LEU A 120 -28.86 20.40 26.11
CA LEU A 120 -29.27 19.76 24.88
C LEU A 120 -28.34 18.55 24.81
N ASN A 121 -28.90 17.34 24.97
CA ASN A 121 -28.23 16.13 24.59
C ASN A 121 -27.66 16.39 23.18
N GLU A 122 -26.35 16.61 23.12
CA GLU A 122 -25.63 16.72 21.86
C GLU A 122 -25.93 15.43 21.12
N VAL A 123 -26.85 15.49 20.17
CA VAL A 123 -26.92 14.46 19.13
C VAL A 123 -25.62 14.63 18.41
N LYS A 124 -24.61 13.94 18.91
CA LYS A 124 -23.33 13.76 18.26
C LYS A 124 -23.62 12.93 17.02
N VAL A 125 -24.07 13.57 15.96
CA VAL A 125 -24.01 13.00 14.63
C VAL A 125 -22.52 12.93 14.29
N THR A 126 -21.86 11.94 14.85
CA THR A 126 -20.62 11.42 14.29
C THR A 126 -21.04 10.84 12.95
N GLY A 127 -21.08 11.68 11.92
CA GLY A 127 -21.13 11.19 10.56
C GLY A 127 -19.90 10.32 10.41
N GLN A 128 -20.08 8.99 10.53
CA GLN A 128 -19.05 8.05 10.17
C GLN A 128 -18.60 8.41 8.74
N LYS A 129 -17.30 8.64 8.55
CA LYS A 129 -16.75 8.76 7.19
C LYS A 129 -17.27 7.56 6.42
N SER A 130 -17.81 7.76 5.23
CA SER A 130 -18.18 6.63 4.38
C SER A 130 -16.97 5.71 4.30
N ALA A 131 -17.18 4.40 4.54
CA ALA A 131 -16.10 3.42 4.45
C ALA A 131 -15.46 3.42 3.05
N ILE A 132 -16.21 3.84 2.05
CA ILE A 132 -15.78 3.94 0.65
C ILE A 132 -16.03 5.38 0.17
N GLN A 133 -14.99 6.02 -0.35
CA GLN A 133 -15.06 7.33 -1.00
C GLN A 133 -14.51 7.19 -2.43
N LEU A 134 -15.11 7.90 -3.39
CA LEU A 134 -14.66 7.87 -4.79
C LEU A 134 -14.00 9.19 -5.15
N GLY A 135 -12.77 9.09 -5.69
CA GLY A 135 -12.11 10.13 -6.47
C GLY A 135 -12.34 9.91 -7.98
N ILE A 136 -11.79 10.79 -8.80
CA ILE A 136 -11.85 10.64 -10.27
C ILE A 136 -11.04 9.41 -10.71
N ASP A 137 -9.90 9.17 -10.08
CA ASP A 137 -8.96 8.10 -10.46
C ASP A 137 -8.76 7.04 -9.36
N LYS A 138 -9.50 7.11 -8.23
CA LYS A 138 -9.27 6.22 -7.09
C LYS A 138 -10.51 5.95 -6.24
N LYS A 139 -10.52 4.77 -5.61
CA LYS A 139 -11.48 4.36 -4.57
C LYS A 139 -10.74 4.37 -3.22
N ILE A 140 -11.27 5.05 -2.21
CA ILE A 140 -10.62 5.23 -0.90
C ILE A 140 -11.39 4.44 0.14
N PHE A 141 -10.71 3.54 0.83
CA PHE A 141 -11.23 2.72 1.93
C PHE A 141 -10.67 3.21 3.26
N SER A 142 -11.53 3.63 4.16
CA SER A 142 -11.15 4.11 5.50
C SER A 142 -10.89 2.93 6.44
N VAL A 143 -9.71 2.91 7.07
CA VAL A 143 -9.24 1.81 7.94
C VAL A 143 -9.84 1.87 9.33
N ASP A 144 -10.23 3.04 9.83
CA ASP A 144 -10.77 3.21 11.19
C ASP A 144 -12.03 2.36 11.47
N GLN A 145 -12.57 1.69 10.44
CA GLN A 145 -13.73 0.80 10.51
C GLN A 145 -13.38 -0.69 10.41
N SER A 146 -12.10 -1.05 10.25
CA SER A 146 -11.67 -2.46 10.15
C SER A 146 -11.18 -2.98 11.50
N LEU A 147 -12.04 -3.67 12.24
CA LEU A 147 -11.70 -4.28 13.53
C LEU A 147 -10.87 -5.56 13.39
N VAL A 148 -11.11 -6.32 12.34
CA VAL A 148 -10.40 -7.59 12.06
C VAL A 148 -8.92 -7.38 11.81
N SER A 149 -8.52 -6.16 11.46
CA SER A 149 -7.12 -5.80 11.21
C SER A 149 -6.43 -5.19 12.43
N GLU A 150 -7.15 -4.92 13.52
CA GLU A 150 -6.56 -4.31 14.71
C GLU A 150 -5.57 -5.28 15.36
N GLY A 151 -4.34 -4.82 15.61
CA GLY A 151 -3.24 -5.66 16.06
C GLY A 151 -2.51 -6.45 14.97
N GLY A 152 -3.01 -6.42 13.72
CA GLY A 152 -2.39 -7.02 12.55
C GLY A 152 -1.47 -6.06 11.80
N SER A 153 -0.97 -6.52 10.65
CA SER A 153 -0.13 -5.78 9.72
C SER A 153 -0.95 -5.13 8.59
N ALA A 154 -0.30 -4.33 7.73
CA ALA A 154 -0.91 -3.83 6.52
C ALA A 154 -1.33 -4.97 5.58
N SER A 155 -0.60 -6.07 5.54
CA SER A 155 -1.00 -7.27 4.78
C SER A 155 -2.33 -7.85 5.27
N ASP A 156 -2.52 -7.94 6.58
CA ASP A 156 -3.78 -8.41 7.16
C ASP A 156 -4.94 -7.43 6.91
N LEU A 157 -4.64 -6.13 6.92
CA LEU A 157 -5.60 -5.09 6.57
C LEU A 157 -6.03 -5.19 5.10
N LEU A 158 -5.08 -5.37 4.18
CA LEU A 158 -5.36 -5.43 2.74
C LEU A 158 -6.26 -6.60 2.38
N GLN A 159 -6.21 -7.71 3.11
CA GLN A 159 -7.20 -8.79 2.95
C GLN A 159 -8.64 -8.35 3.23
N ASN A 160 -8.82 -7.27 4.00
CA ASN A 160 -10.13 -6.72 4.33
C ASN A 160 -10.59 -5.62 3.36
N VAL A 161 -9.73 -5.21 2.43
CA VAL A 161 -10.06 -4.20 1.42
C VAL A 161 -10.77 -4.90 0.24
N PRO A 162 -11.96 -4.43 -0.17
CA PRO A 162 -12.66 -4.96 -1.34
C PRO A 162 -11.78 -4.94 -2.59
N SER A 163 -11.89 -5.95 -3.44
CA SER A 163 -11.11 -6.14 -4.68
C SER A 163 -9.64 -6.50 -4.49
N VAL A 164 -9.11 -6.44 -3.28
CA VAL A 164 -7.73 -6.82 -2.95
C VAL A 164 -7.71 -8.26 -2.43
N GLN A 165 -6.71 -9.01 -2.85
CA GLN A 165 -6.45 -10.37 -2.38
C GLN A 165 -4.98 -10.47 -2.01
N THR A 166 -4.67 -11.18 -0.95
CA THR A 166 -3.31 -11.53 -0.59
C THR A 166 -3.14 -13.04 -0.68
N ASP A 167 -2.03 -13.48 -1.28
CA ASP A 167 -1.68 -14.89 -1.31
C ASP A 167 -1.05 -15.35 0.02
N ILE A 168 -0.62 -16.59 0.06
CA ILE A 168 0.00 -17.20 1.25
C ILE A 168 1.35 -16.58 1.59
N ASP A 169 2.07 -16.09 0.59
CA ASP A 169 3.38 -15.44 0.75
C ASP A 169 3.24 -13.95 1.13
N GLY A 170 1.99 -13.43 1.17
CA GLY A 170 1.67 -12.03 1.45
C GLY A 170 1.73 -11.13 0.21
N ASN A 171 1.90 -11.68 -0.99
CA ASN A 171 1.83 -10.90 -2.22
C ASN A 171 0.40 -10.43 -2.46
N VAL A 172 0.29 -9.20 -2.93
CA VAL A 172 -1.01 -8.56 -3.13
C VAL A 172 -1.43 -8.62 -4.57
N SER A 173 -2.69 -8.96 -4.81
CA SER A 173 -3.32 -8.93 -6.13
C SER A 173 -4.58 -8.05 -6.11
N LEU A 174 -4.91 -7.46 -7.25
CA LEU A 174 -6.10 -6.65 -7.46
C LEU A 174 -6.92 -7.25 -8.61
N ARG A 175 -8.18 -7.56 -8.36
CA ARG A 175 -9.06 -8.21 -9.35
C ARG A 175 -8.46 -9.51 -9.93
N GLY A 176 -7.79 -10.31 -9.10
CA GLY A 176 -7.16 -11.56 -9.52
C GLY A 176 -5.78 -11.45 -10.18
N SER A 177 -5.30 -10.25 -10.50
CA SER A 177 -3.98 -10.03 -11.11
C SER A 177 -2.93 -9.61 -10.08
N SER A 178 -1.75 -10.23 -10.08
CA SER A 178 -0.63 -9.95 -9.16
C SER A 178 0.25 -8.77 -9.58
N GLY A 179 0.08 -8.22 -10.79
CA GLY A 179 0.85 -7.08 -11.29
C GLY A 179 0.44 -5.74 -10.67
N VAL A 180 0.25 -5.69 -9.36
CA VAL A 180 -0.16 -4.50 -8.59
C VAL A 180 1.07 -3.78 -8.05
N ARG A 181 1.08 -2.44 -8.17
CA ARG A 181 2.06 -1.60 -7.52
C ARG A 181 1.55 -1.11 -6.17
N VAL A 182 2.35 -1.29 -5.13
CA VAL A 182 2.01 -0.79 -3.78
C VAL A 182 2.79 0.49 -3.52
N LEU A 183 2.08 1.53 -3.05
CA LEU A 183 2.64 2.81 -2.63
C LEU A 183 2.35 3.02 -1.14
N ILE A 184 3.23 3.77 -0.47
CA ILE A 184 3.02 4.27 0.88
C ILE A 184 3.07 5.80 0.82
N ASP A 185 1.99 6.47 1.24
CA ASP A 185 1.82 7.93 1.11
C ASP A 185 2.07 8.46 -0.31
N GLY A 186 1.65 7.69 -1.34
CA GLY A 186 1.82 8.03 -2.75
C GLY A 186 3.21 7.75 -3.32
N LYS A 187 4.13 7.20 -2.53
CA LYS A 187 5.50 6.90 -2.93
C LYS A 187 5.71 5.39 -3.03
N PRO A 188 6.51 4.89 -3.99
CA PRO A 188 6.90 3.49 -3.97
C PRO A 188 7.56 3.16 -2.65
N SER A 189 7.28 1.99 -2.11
CA SER A 189 8.04 1.50 -0.97
C SER A 189 9.48 1.27 -1.42
N LEU A 190 10.40 2.07 -0.89
CA LEU A 190 11.81 2.07 -1.26
C LEU A 190 12.64 1.17 -0.34
N ILE A 191 12.01 0.44 0.59
CA ILE A 191 12.76 -0.47 1.46
C ILE A 191 13.51 -1.45 0.57
N ALA A 192 14.82 -1.29 0.56
CA ALA A 192 15.72 -1.98 -0.32
C ALA A 192 15.66 -3.50 -0.09
N GLY A 193 15.58 -4.27 -1.17
CA GLY A 193 15.63 -5.74 -1.13
C GLY A 193 14.41 -6.45 -0.57
N GLY A 194 13.47 -5.71 0.02
CA GLY A 194 12.29 -6.31 0.62
C GLY A 194 11.28 -6.79 -0.43
N ASN A 195 10.84 -8.03 -0.34
CA ASN A 195 9.59 -8.44 -0.96
C ASN A 195 8.49 -7.53 -0.43
N ILE A 196 7.63 -6.98 -1.30
CA ILE A 196 6.52 -6.08 -0.94
C ILE A 196 5.64 -6.69 0.16
N ALA A 197 5.47 -8.00 0.17
CA ALA A 197 4.77 -8.74 1.20
C ALA A 197 5.41 -8.56 2.58
N GLN A 198 6.74 -8.56 2.66
CA GLN A 198 7.49 -8.36 3.90
C GLN A 198 7.33 -6.94 4.43
N ILE A 199 7.36 -5.95 3.53
CA ILE A 199 7.12 -4.56 3.87
C ILE A 199 5.71 -4.37 4.44
N LEU A 200 4.71 -4.93 3.78
CA LEU A 200 3.32 -4.89 4.25
C LEU A 200 3.13 -5.58 5.60
N GLN A 201 3.88 -6.65 5.85
CA GLN A 201 3.88 -7.33 7.15
C GLN A 201 4.54 -6.49 8.25
N SER A 202 5.49 -5.61 7.93
CA SER A 202 6.17 -4.76 8.91
C SER A 202 5.36 -3.51 9.30
N ILE A 203 4.39 -3.08 8.49
CA ILE A 203 3.57 -1.89 8.78
C ILE A 203 2.37 -2.29 9.65
N PRO A 204 2.22 -1.73 10.86
CA PRO A 204 1.04 -1.99 11.68
C PRO A 204 -0.23 -1.45 11.03
N ALA A 205 -1.31 -2.23 10.99
CA ALA A 205 -2.61 -1.77 10.49
C ALA A 205 -3.13 -0.54 11.23
N SER A 206 -2.82 -0.43 12.53
CA SER A 206 -3.19 0.72 13.36
C SER A 206 -2.57 2.06 12.93
N SER A 207 -1.45 2.03 12.20
CA SER A 207 -0.78 3.23 11.67
C SER A 207 -1.38 3.73 10.34
N ILE A 208 -2.31 2.99 9.74
CA ILE A 208 -2.90 3.30 8.44
C ILE A 208 -4.17 4.12 8.62
N GLU A 209 -4.32 5.21 7.86
CA GLU A 209 -5.55 6.04 7.80
C GLU A 209 -6.54 5.48 6.78
N SER A 210 -6.04 5.16 5.59
CA SER A 210 -6.86 4.67 4.48
C SER A 210 -6.03 3.87 3.47
N VAL A 211 -6.73 3.07 2.68
CA VAL A 211 -6.19 2.39 1.50
C VAL A 211 -6.88 2.95 0.27
N GLU A 212 -6.10 3.43 -0.69
CA GLU A 212 -6.59 3.93 -1.96
C GLU A 212 -6.35 2.90 -3.05
N LEU A 213 -7.41 2.49 -3.74
CA LEU A 213 -7.33 1.61 -4.90
C LEU A 213 -7.46 2.44 -6.19
N ILE A 214 -6.46 2.36 -7.04
CA ILE A 214 -6.36 3.09 -8.29
C ILE A 214 -6.28 2.04 -9.41
N THR A 215 -7.43 1.64 -9.92
CA THR A 215 -7.53 0.55 -10.90
C THR A 215 -7.01 0.95 -12.28
N ASN A 216 -7.24 2.21 -12.68
CA ASN A 216 -6.70 2.83 -13.88
C ASN A 216 -5.95 4.10 -13.47
N PRO A 217 -4.64 4.04 -13.16
CA PRO A 217 -3.90 5.23 -12.74
C PRO A 217 -3.71 6.25 -13.87
N SER A 218 -3.78 7.53 -13.51
CA SER A 218 -3.46 8.64 -14.42
C SER A 218 -1.95 8.72 -14.72
N ALA A 219 -1.57 9.53 -15.71
CA ALA A 219 -0.15 9.69 -16.12
C ALA A 219 0.76 10.23 -15.03
N LYS A 220 0.23 10.84 -13.96
CA LYS A 220 0.97 11.26 -12.76
C LYS A 220 1.65 10.08 -12.05
N TYR A 221 1.00 8.94 -12.04
CA TYR A 221 1.53 7.73 -11.41
C TYR A 221 2.52 7.02 -12.34
N ASP A 222 3.39 6.23 -11.74
CA ASP A 222 4.29 5.37 -12.48
C ASP A 222 3.53 4.47 -13.45
N ALA A 223 4.05 4.26 -14.66
CA ALA A 223 3.41 3.37 -15.64
C ALA A 223 3.50 1.90 -15.21
N GLU A 224 4.37 1.54 -14.26
CA GLU A 224 4.52 0.19 -13.73
C GLU A 224 3.29 -0.23 -12.89
N GLY A 225 2.87 -1.49 -13.04
CA GLY A 225 1.74 -2.10 -12.36
C GLY A 225 0.53 -2.29 -13.27
N GLN A 226 0.46 -3.46 -13.91
CA GLN A 226 -0.58 -3.78 -14.90
C GLN A 226 -2.00 -3.82 -14.32
N SER A 227 -2.14 -4.14 -13.02
CA SER A 227 -3.46 -4.30 -12.37
C SER A 227 -3.92 -3.05 -11.62
N GLY A 228 -3.11 -2.00 -11.61
CA GLY A 228 -3.36 -0.78 -10.88
C GLY A 228 -2.42 -0.57 -9.70
N ILE A 229 -2.81 0.35 -8.83
CA ILE A 229 -2.02 0.79 -7.68
C ILE A 229 -2.83 0.63 -6.41
N ILE A 230 -2.20 0.15 -5.35
CA ILE A 230 -2.70 0.19 -3.98
C ILE A 230 -1.84 1.20 -3.22
N ASN A 231 -2.42 2.32 -2.80
CA ASN A 231 -1.72 3.33 -2.02
C ASN A 231 -2.17 3.25 -0.55
N ILE A 232 -1.23 2.98 0.34
CA ILE A 232 -1.45 2.94 1.79
C ILE A 232 -1.15 4.33 2.33
N VAL A 233 -2.18 5.00 2.85
CA VAL A 233 -2.05 6.33 3.45
C VAL A 233 -1.88 6.17 4.96
N LEU A 234 -0.75 6.63 5.48
CA LEU A 234 -0.46 6.57 6.90
C LEU A 234 -1.13 7.71 7.67
N LYS A 235 -1.48 7.46 8.94
CA LYS A 235 -2.06 8.47 9.83
C LYS A 235 -1.05 9.59 10.10
N LYS A 236 -1.44 10.80 9.75
CA LYS A 236 -0.70 12.02 10.11
C LYS A 236 -1.40 12.67 11.29
N ASN A 237 -0.72 12.75 12.41
CA ASN A 237 -1.27 13.40 13.59
C ASN A 237 -1.28 14.93 13.37
N LYS A 238 -2.47 15.56 13.39
CA LYS A 238 -2.63 17.01 13.12
C LYS A 238 -2.96 17.80 14.38
N LYS A 239 -2.76 17.22 15.57
CA LYS A 239 -3.16 17.85 16.83
C LYS A 239 -2.00 18.58 17.47
N LEU A 240 -2.23 19.82 17.89
CA LEU A 240 -1.26 20.61 18.65
C LEU A 240 -0.97 19.96 20.01
N GLY A 241 0.30 19.97 20.41
CA GLY A 241 0.81 19.37 21.64
C GLY A 241 1.26 17.93 21.45
N LEU A 242 1.51 17.25 22.57
CA LEU A 242 1.96 15.86 22.62
C LEU A 242 0.77 14.90 22.50
N ASN A 243 0.88 13.96 21.58
CA ASN A 243 -0.09 12.90 21.36
C ASN A 243 0.64 11.57 21.13
N GLY A 244 0.01 10.46 21.50
CA GLY A 244 0.59 9.17 21.25
C GLY A 244 -0.39 8.03 21.42
N SER A 245 0.08 6.84 21.01
CA SER A 245 -0.64 5.58 21.18
C SER A 245 0.34 4.45 21.49
N LEU A 246 -0.15 3.48 22.23
CA LEU A 246 0.50 2.20 22.50
C LEU A 246 -0.49 1.09 22.18
N ALA A 247 -0.05 0.07 21.47
CA ALA A 247 -0.82 -1.15 21.24
C ALA A 247 0.07 -2.36 21.54
N LEU A 248 -0.43 -3.25 22.40
CA LEU A 248 0.23 -4.50 22.78
C LEU A 248 -0.67 -5.66 22.35
N THR A 249 -0.10 -6.60 21.62
CA THR A 249 -0.81 -7.77 21.11
C THR A 249 -0.15 -9.03 21.62
N ALA A 250 -0.96 -9.96 22.11
CA ALA A 250 -0.57 -11.34 22.40
C ALA A 250 -1.51 -12.28 21.63
N GLY A 251 -0.95 -13.24 20.94
CA GLY A 251 -1.70 -14.20 20.14
C GLY A 251 -1.32 -15.63 20.50
N ASN A 252 -2.15 -16.58 20.01
CA ASN A 252 -1.77 -17.96 20.03
C ASN A 252 -0.51 -18.18 19.16
N ARG A 253 0.19 -19.29 19.34
CA ARG A 253 1.41 -19.65 18.57
C ARG A 253 2.52 -18.61 18.68
N ASP A 254 2.77 -18.10 19.88
CA ASP A 254 3.85 -17.16 20.16
C ASP A 254 3.86 -15.93 19.24
N ASN A 255 2.70 -15.32 19.05
CA ASN A 255 2.58 -14.09 18.27
C ASN A 255 2.47 -12.89 19.21
N TYR A 256 3.52 -12.07 19.28
CA TYR A 256 3.61 -10.91 20.15
C TYR A 256 3.98 -9.68 19.32
N ASN A 257 3.20 -8.60 19.47
CA ASN A 257 3.50 -7.34 18.81
C ASN A 257 3.36 -6.18 19.78
N ALA A 258 4.29 -5.24 19.70
CA ALA A 258 4.23 -3.97 20.42
C ALA A 258 4.38 -2.83 19.42
N ASN A 259 3.43 -1.88 19.43
CA ASN A 259 3.46 -0.73 18.55
C ASN A 259 3.28 0.53 19.37
N THR A 260 4.13 1.53 19.16
CA THR A 260 3.96 2.85 19.76
C THR A 260 4.11 3.94 18.71
N SER A 261 3.34 5.01 18.87
CA SER A 261 3.50 6.22 18.07
C SER A 261 3.48 7.43 18.99
N LEU A 262 4.36 8.37 18.73
CA LEU A 262 4.47 9.64 19.43
C LEU A 262 4.48 10.76 18.40
N SER A 263 3.84 11.88 18.71
CA SER A 263 3.97 13.09 17.92
C SER A 263 3.83 14.32 18.79
N PHE A 264 4.63 15.32 18.47
CA PHE A 264 4.55 16.65 19.05
C PHE A 264 4.40 17.66 17.93
N GLN A 265 3.34 18.45 17.98
CA GLN A 265 3.08 19.48 16.99
C GLN A 265 2.83 20.84 17.65
N ASN A 266 3.49 21.86 17.10
CA ASN A 266 3.19 23.26 17.38
C ASN A 266 2.95 24.03 16.06
N SER A 267 2.93 25.37 16.09
CA SER A 267 2.72 26.18 14.87
C SER A 267 3.86 26.13 13.85
N LYS A 268 5.08 25.78 14.28
CA LYS A 268 6.29 25.80 13.44
C LYS A 268 6.79 24.41 13.08
N VAL A 269 6.57 23.42 13.96
CA VAL A 269 7.11 22.08 13.75
C VAL A 269 6.10 21.01 14.12
N ASN A 270 6.15 19.88 13.40
CA ASN A 270 5.51 18.63 13.76
C ASN A 270 6.60 17.56 13.77
N ILE A 271 6.93 17.02 14.95
CA ILE A 271 7.91 15.94 15.12
C ILE A 271 7.12 14.68 15.44
N TYR A 272 7.42 13.58 14.78
CA TYR A 272 6.74 12.31 15.00
C TYR A 272 7.71 11.15 14.94
N GLY A 273 7.35 10.08 15.66
CA GLY A 273 8.08 8.83 15.65
C GLY A 273 7.15 7.65 15.89
N ASN A 274 7.49 6.53 15.25
CA ASN A 274 6.82 5.26 15.43
C ASN A 274 7.86 4.19 15.69
N TYR A 275 7.55 3.28 16.60
CA TYR A 275 8.32 2.07 16.83
C TYR A 275 7.37 0.89 16.81
N SER A 276 7.75 -0.17 16.13
CA SER A 276 7.07 -1.45 16.20
C SER A 276 8.05 -2.59 16.39
N TYR A 277 7.69 -3.50 17.28
CA TYR A 277 8.32 -4.80 17.46
C TYR A 277 7.33 -5.89 17.08
N ARG A 278 7.82 -6.90 16.37
CA ARG A 278 7.06 -8.10 16.00
C ARG A 278 7.85 -9.34 16.33
N TYR A 279 7.17 -10.29 16.92
CA TYR A 279 7.59 -11.67 17.10
C TYR A 279 6.43 -12.56 16.67
N GLY A 280 6.60 -13.38 15.65
CA GLY A 280 5.52 -14.20 15.12
C GLY A 280 5.98 -15.55 14.66
N ASN A 281 5.43 -16.60 15.26
CA ASN A 281 5.66 -17.97 14.88
C ASN A 281 4.51 -18.49 14.03
N ARG A 282 4.84 -19.09 12.89
CA ARG A 282 3.88 -19.66 11.94
C ARG A 282 4.21 -21.11 11.68
N ASN A 283 3.20 -21.97 11.75
CA ASN A 283 3.31 -23.38 11.42
C ASN A 283 2.47 -23.64 10.17
N GLY A 284 3.04 -24.23 9.18
CA GLY A 284 2.40 -24.54 7.92
C GLY A 284 2.82 -25.90 7.39
N GLY A 285 2.15 -26.33 6.36
CA GLY A 285 2.47 -27.61 5.74
C GLY A 285 1.61 -27.83 4.51
N GLY A 286 1.81 -28.96 3.84
CA GLY A 286 1.08 -29.29 2.65
C GLY A 286 1.56 -30.56 1.99
N PHE A 287 1.11 -30.74 0.75
CA PHE A 287 1.55 -31.86 -0.05
C PHE A 287 1.70 -31.44 -1.53
N SER A 288 2.51 -32.20 -2.26
CA SER A 288 2.62 -32.16 -3.73
C SER A 288 2.65 -33.58 -4.24
N ASN A 289 1.55 -34.02 -4.86
CA ASN A 289 1.47 -35.35 -5.45
C ASN A 289 1.71 -35.22 -6.96
N ILE A 290 2.72 -35.89 -7.46
CA ILE A 290 3.15 -35.84 -8.86
C ILE A 290 2.88 -37.19 -9.48
N PHE A 291 2.19 -37.19 -10.63
CA PHE A 291 2.05 -38.36 -11.51
C PHE A 291 2.81 -38.10 -12.82
N TYR A 292 3.80 -38.90 -13.09
CA TYR A 292 4.60 -38.85 -14.33
C TYR A 292 3.92 -39.70 -15.39
N LYS A 293 3.62 -39.11 -16.56
CA LYS A 293 3.06 -39.80 -17.72
C LYS A 293 4.14 -40.36 -18.62
N SER A 294 5.43 -40.08 -18.34
CA SER A 294 6.57 -40.54 -19.12
C SER A 294 6.79 -42.02 -18.89
N PRO A 295 6.73 -42.86 -19.95
CA PRO A 295 6.94 -44.31 -19.83
C PRO A 295 8.40 -44.66 -19.60
N GLN A 296 9.36 -43.73 -19.73
CA GLN A 296 10.78 -43.93 -19.53
C GLN A 296 11.20 -43.83 -18.05
N LEU A 297 10.35 -43.28 -17.20
CA LEU A 297 10.66 -43.12 -15.80
C LEU A 297 10.26 -44.37 -15.00
N GLU A 298 11.17 -44.88 -14.17
CA GLU A 298 10.87 -45.91 -13.17
C GLU A 298 9.87 -45.39 -12.12
N THR A 299 10.09 -44.17 -11.69
CA THR A 299 9.16 -43.45 -10.77
C THR A 299 7.93 -42.99 -11.54
N VAL A 300 6.77 -43.54 -11.21
CA VAL A 300 5.48 -43.15 -11.79
C VAL A 300 4.76 -42.14 -10.88
N TYR A 301 4.91 -42.26 -9.56
CA TYR A 301 4.35 -41.36 -8.58
C TYR A 301 5.42 -40.80 -7.68
N ALA A 302 5.35 -39.49 -7.35
CA ALA A 302 6.14 -38.88 -6.28
C ALA A 302 5.20 -38.12 -5.36
N ASN A 303 5.12 -38.54 -4.10
CA ASN A 303 4.28 -37.93 -3.07
C ASN A 303 5.18 -37.15 -2.12
N GLN A 304 5.09 -35.83 -2.14
CA GLN A 304 5.82 -34.97 -1.23
C GLN A 304 4.88 -34.50 -0.12
N ASN A 305 5.27 -34.66 1.13
CA ASN A 305 4.63 -34.05 2.28
C ASN A 305 5.57 -33.04 2.91
N THR A 306 5.03 -31.89 3.29
CA THR A 306 5.80 -30.78 3.85
C THR A 306 5.19 -30.35 5.17
N ASP A 307 6.02 -30.28 6.21
CA ASP A 307 5.69 -29.64 7.49
C ASP A 307 6.77 -28.62 7.83
N GLY A 308 6.36 -27.43 8.27
CA GLY A 308 7.32 -26.38 8.51
C GLY A 308 6.89 -25.36 9.55
N THR A 309 7.89 -24.74 10.13
CA THR A 309 7.77 -23.61 11.05
C THR A 309 8.52 -22.41 10.50
N SER A 310 8.04 -21.21 10.79
CA SER A 310 8.71 -19.96 10.42
C SER A 310 8.56 -18.96 11.56
N LEU A 311 9.66 -18.56 12.16
CA LEU A 311 9.74 -17.55 13.18
C LEU A 311 10.26 -16.25 12.57
N ASP A 312 9.44 -15.20 12.61
CA ASP A 312 9.81 -13.85 12.18
C ASP A 312 9.98 -12.94 13.40
N LYS A 313 11.11 -12.27 13.50
CA LYS A 313 11.38 -11.21 14.49
C LYS A 313 11.72 -9.94 13.75
N GLY A 314 11.27 -8.79 14.26
CA GLY A 314 11.60 -7.54 13.58
C GLY A 314 11.36 -6.31 14.43
N HIS A 315 12.21 -5.31 14.20
CA HIS A 315 12.12 -3.99 14.76
C HIS A 315 11.97 -2.99 13.60
N ASN A 316 10.99 -2.11 13.69
CA ASN A 316 10.84 -1.02 12.75
C ASN A 316 10.75 0.30 13.51
N VAL A 317 11.61 1.24 13.16
CA VAL A 317 11.63 2.60 13.68
C VAL A 317 11.41 3.56 12.53
N LYS A 318 10.52 4.53 12.70
CA LYS A 318 10.38 5.65 11.77
C LYS A 318 10.29 6.94 12.56
N ALA A 319 11.07 7.95 12.16
CA ALA A 319 11.03 9.28 12.74
C ALA A 319 10.99 10.33 11.62
N GLY A 320 10.37 11.48 11.92
CA GLY A 320 10.32 12.57 10.96
C GLY A 320 9.95 13.89 11.61
N MET A 321 10.20 14.95 10.84
CA MET A 321 9.90 16.32 11.21
C MET A 321 9.35 17.07 9.99
N ASP A 322 8.20 17.73 10.18
CA ASP A 322 7.69 18.73 9.24
C ASP A 322 8.02 20.11 9.81
N TYR A 323 8.76 20.91 9.08
CA TYR A 323 9.06 22.29 9.41
C TYR A 323 8.23 23.22 8.54
N TYR A 324 7.34 23.99 9.17
CA TYR A 324 6.51 24.98 8.49
C TYR A 324 7.34 26.25 8.29
N VAL A 325 8.14 26.30 7.19
CA VAL A 325 9.05 27.41 6.84
C VAL A 325 8.27 28.71 6.72
N ALA A 326 7.09 28.62 6.11
CA ALA A 326 6.12 29.71 6.00
C ALA A 326 4.70 29.13 6.04
N GLU A 327 3.68 30.00 6.09
CA GLU A 327 2.27 29.60 6.15
C GLU A 327 1.86 28.63 5.01
N LYS A 328 2.54 28.72 3.86
CA LYS A 328 2.27 27.93 2.65
C LYS A 328 3.41 27.02 2.21
N SER A 329 4.49 26.95 2.99
CA SER A 329 5.70 26.21 2.65
C SER A 329 6.04 25.25 3.77
N VAL A 330 6.21 23.98 3.42
CA VAL A 330 6.57 22.91 4.34
C VAL A 330 7.79 22.18 3.83
N LEU A 331 8.78 22.04 4.69
CA LEU A 331 9.94 21.19 4.48
C LEU A 331 9.80 20.00 5.43
N SER A 332 9.78 18.80 4.90
CA SER A 332 9.68 17.58 5.69
C SER A 332 10.91 16.72 5.52
N PHE A 333 11.44 16.24 6.62
CA PHE A 333 12.50 15.23 6.64
C PHE A 333 12.00 14.01 7.42
N SER A 334 12.22 12.81 6.88
CA SER A 334 11.92 11.58 7.61
C SER A 334 12.91 10.49 7.27
N GLY A 335 13.16 9.61 8.25
CA GLY A 335 13.96 8.42 8.08
C GLY A 335 13.30 7.23 8.75
N GLY A 336 13.59 6.06 8.20
CA GLY A 336 13.17 4.77 8.73
C GLY A 336 14.36 3.84 8.88
N PHE A 337 14.26 2.93 9.83
CA PHE A 337 15.22 1.86 10.05
C PHE A 337 14.45 0.58 10.38
N ASN A 338 14.79 -0.52 9.71
CA ASN A 338 14.17 -1.82 9.90
C ASN A 338 15.23 -2.89 10.04
N ILE A 339 15.11 -3.71 11.08
CA ILE A 339 15.90 -4.95 11.26
C ILE A 339 14.92 -6.11 11.28
N ARG A 340 15.32 -7.21 10.68
CA ARG A 340 14.51 -8.41 10.62
C ARG A 340 15.36 -9.65 10.66
N ASP A 341 14.93 -10.63 11.47
CA ASP A 341 15.42 -11.99 11.50
C ASP A 341 14.30 -12.95 11.12
N ASN A 342 14.63 -13.97 10.37
CA ASN A 342 13.73 -15.05 9.99
C ASN A 342 14.43 -16.38 10.20
N ASP A 343 13.75 -17.29 10.89
CA ASP A 343 14.20 -18.67 11.08
C ASP A 343 13.09 -19.59 10.53
N ARG A 344 13.39 -20.32 9.48
CA ARG A 344 12.45 -21.21 8.84
C ARG A 344 13.03 -22.61 8.75
N ASN A 345 12.29 -23.57 9.31
CA ASN A 345 12.59 -24.98 9.24
C ASN A 345 11.44 -25.71 8.53
N GLU A 346 11.76 -26.53 7.55
CA GLU A 346 10.79 -27.25 6.73
C GLU A 346 11.28 -28.69 6.48
N LEU A 347 10.48 -29.67 6.92
CA LEU A 347 10.71 -31.07 6.65
C LEU A 347 9.89 -31.50 5.41
N LEU A 348 10.61 -31.97 4.39
CA LEU A 348 10.03 -32.63 3.22
C LEU A 348 10.21 -34.14 3.35
N SER A 349 9.12 -34.89 3.23
CA SER A 349 9.15 -36.35 3.06
C SER A 349 8.69 -36.66 1.64
N ILE A 350 9.47 -37.40 0.89
CA ILE A 350 9.24 -37.70 -0.53
C ILE A 350 9.22 -39.22 -0.71
N ASP A 351 8.08 -39.75 -1.14
CA ASP A 351 7.90 -41.14 -1.49
C ASP A 351 7.81 -41.27 -2.99
N GLN A 352 8.82 -41.88 -3.64
CA GLN A 352 8.84 -42.20 -5.06
C GLN A 352 8.38 -43.63 -5.25
N LEU A 353 7.38 -43.85 -6.12
CA LEU A 353 6.71 -45.14 -6.29
C LEU A 353 6.67 -45.53 -7.78
N ASP A 354 6.72 -46.83 -8.06
CA ASP A 354 6.52 -47.41 -9.39
C ASP A 354 5.02 -47.41 -9.81
N ALA A 355 4.72 -47.99 -10.99
CA ALA A 355 3.37 -48.09 -11.52
C ALA A 355 2.43 -48.95 -10.66
N LEU A 356 2.95 -49.88 -9.88
CA LEU A 356 2.23 -50.74 -8.95
C LEU A 356 2.12 -50.13 -7.54
N LYS A 357 2.65 -48.89 -7.35
CA LYS A 357 2.78 -48.17 -6.08
C LYS A 357 3.74 -48.84 -5.08
N ASN A 358 4.70 -49.63 -5.56
CA ASN A 358 5.80 -50.09 -4.72
C ASN A 358 6.80 -48.95 -4.53
N PRO A 359 7.45 -48.81 -3.37
CA PRO A 359 8.51 -47.85 -3.16
C PRO A 359 9.69 -48.08 -4.13
N VAL A 360 10.14 -47.02 -4.80
CA VAL A 360 11.38 -46.96 -5.58
C VAL A 360 12.49 -46.29 -4.73
N SER A 361 12.11 -45.13 -4.07
CA SER A 361 12.99 -44.42 -3.21
C SER A 361 12.18 -43.68 -2.15
N LEU A 362 12.71 -43.57 -0.96
CA LEU A 362 12.16 -42.77 0.12
C LEU A 362 13.21 -41.73 0.54
N SER A 363 12.84 -40.48 0.69
CA SER A 363 13.76 -39.46 1.20
C SER A 363 13.12 -38.53 2.20
N LYS A 364 13.93 -38.05 3.12
CA LYS A 364 13.58 -36.97 4.07
C LYS A 364 14.58 -35.86 3.90
N ARG A 365 14.09 -34.66 3.66
CA ARG A 365 14.92 -33.47 3.51
C ARG A 365 14.52 -32.42 4.53
N ASN A 366 15.45 -32.03 5.35
CA ASN A 366 15.30 -30.92 6.28
C ASN A 366 15.90 -29.65 5.67
N ASN A 367 15.05 -28.68 5.38
CA ASN A 367 15.44 -27.35 4.89
C ASN A 367 15.46 -26.38 6.08
N SER A 368 16.63 -25.96 6.52
CA SER A 368 16.82 -24.90 7.51
C SER A 368 17.26 -23.62 6.81
N ASN A 369 16.62 -22.50 7.13
CA ASN A 369 16.93 -21.21 6.56
C ASN A 369 16.95 -20.15 7.64
N LEU A 370 18.12 -19.57 7.90
CA LEU A 370 18.36 -18.47 8.83
C LEU A 370 18.61 -17.21 8.00
N GLY A 371 17.67 -16.28 8.03
CA GLY A 371 17.77 -15.00 7.34
C GLY A 371 17.87 -13.85 8.33
N SER A 372 18.76 -12.91 8.07
CA SER A 372 18.85 -11.63 8.78
C SER A 372 18.98 -10.49 7.79
N GLY A 373 18.54 -9.30 8.15
CA GLY A 373 18.70 -8.15 7.26
C GLY A 373 18.33 -6.83 7.91
N GLY A 374 18.99 -5.78 7.40
CA GLY A 374 18.78 -4.42 7.80
C GLY A 374 18.44 -3.52 6.62
N SER A 375 17.68 -2.47 6.86
CA SER A 375 17.45 -1.45 5.85
C SER A 375 17.14 -0.11 6.47
N TYR A 376 17.50 0.96 5.77
CA TYR A 376 17.12 2.31 6.14
C TYR A 376 16.65 3.11 4.94
N ASP A 377 15.78 4.07 5.21
CA ASP A 377 15.28 5.01 4.22
C ASP A 377 15.38 6.45 4.73
N LEU A 378 15.68 7.37 3.83
CA LEU A 378 15.72 8.80 4.07
C LEU A 378 14.87 9.51 3.03
N ASN A 379 14.04 10.46 3.48
CA ASN A 379 13.17 11.23 2.60
C ASN A 379 13.26 12.71 2.94
N LEU A 380 13.42 13.52 1.92
CA LEU A 380 13.33 14.98 1.96
C LEU A 380 12.21 15.43 1.03
N ASP A 381 11.23 16.11 1.59
CA ASP A 381 10.06 16.61 0.88
C ASP A 381 9.95 18.13 1.05
N PHE A 382 9.71 18.84 -0.03
CA PHE A 382 9.34 20.24 0.00
C PHE A 382 8.00 20.43 -0.69
N SER A 383 7.07 21.16 -0.05
CA SER A 383 5.79 21.53 -0.63
C SER A 383 5.59 23.03 -0.51
N GLN A 384 5.30 23.68 -1.63
CA GLN A 384 4.99 25.11 -1.72
C GLN A 384 3.61 25.30 -2.32
N LYS A 385 2.68 25.89 -1.54
CA LYS A 385 1.40 26.39 -2.04
C LYS A 385 1.52 27.86 -2.39
N PHE A 386 0.91 28.27 -3.51
CA PHE A 386 0.96 29.65 -3.98
C PHE A 386 -0.25 30.47 -3.46
N LYS A 387 -0.47 31.69 -4.03
CA LYS A 387 -1.63 32.53 -3.68
C LYS A 387 -2.94 31.77 -3.89
N ASN A 388 -3.08 31.08 -5.00
CA ASN A 388 -4.17 30.14 -5.21
C ASN A 388 -3.86 28.84 -4.48
N PRO A 389 -4.64 28.40 -3.48
CA PRO A 389 -4.34 27.20 -2.70
C PRO A 389 -4.42 25.89 -3.51
N LYS A 390 -5.00 25.93 -4.73
CA LYS A 390 -5.01 24.81 -5.68
C LYS A 390 -3.72 24.73 -6.51
N GLN A 391 -2.89 25.77 -6.48
CA GLN A 391 -1.57 25.78 -7.14
C GLN A 391 -0.50 25.31 -6.14
N GLU A 392 0.25 24.29 -6.52
CA GLU A 392 1.21 23.64 -5.64
C GLU A 392 2.42 23.14 -6.45
N LEU A 393 3.61 23.34 -5.88
CA LEU A 393 4.86 22.71 -6.31
C LEU A 393 5.31 21.75 -5.20
N THR A 394 5.63 20.53 -5.57
CA THR A 394 6.24 19.56 -4.65
C THR A 394 7.56 19.07 -5.22
N PHE A 395 8.52 18.85 -4.34
CA PHE A 395 9.82 18.26 -4.64
C PHE A 395 10.10 17.17 -3.61
N ASN A 396 10.52 16.01 -4.06
CA ASN A 396 10.88 14.88 -3.21
C ASN A 396 12.20 14.29 -3.67
N VAL A 397 13.06 14.03 -2.71
CA VAL A 397 14.24 13.17 -2.87
C VAL A 397 14.14 12.08 -1.84
N SER A 398 14.27 10.83 -2.27
CA SER A 398 14.33 9.71 -1.37
C SER A 398 15.47 8.77 -1.72
N PHE A 399 16.06 8.23 -0.68
CA PHE A 399 17.15 7.28 -0.71
C PHE A 399 16.79 6.10 0.19
N SER A 400 17.08 4.89 -0.25
CA SER A 400 17.01 3.71 0.63
C SER A 400 18.11 2.73 0.29
N GLU A 401 18.58 2.06 1.33
CA GLU A 401 19.59 1.01 1.25
C GLU A 401 19.25 -0.10 2.22
N GLY A 402 19.59 -1.32 1.86
CA GLY A 402 19.44 -2.47 2.75
C GLY A 402 20.18 -3.66 2.23
N ASP A 403 20.53 -4.52 3.16
CA ASP A 403 21.18 -5.78 2.96
C ASP A 403 20.40 -6.93 3.62
N ASN A 404 20.67 -8.11 3.20
CA ASN A 404 20.19 -9.34 3.82
C ASN A 404 21.18 -10.47 3.63
N ASP A 405 21.42 -11.19 4.71
CA ASP A 405 22.13 -12.46 4.73
C ASP A 405 21.13 -13.60 4.84
N ASN A 406 21.43 -14.70 4.20
CA ASN A 406 20.58 -15.87 4.18
C ASN A 406 21.42 -17.14 4.17
N TYR A 407 21.44 -17.84 5.30
CA TYR A 407 22.15 -19.11 5.46
C TYR A 407 21.16 -20.27 5.35
N GLN A 408 21.36 -21.14 4.36
CA GLN A 408 20.48 -22.28 4.10
C GLN A 408 21.25 -23.58 4.23
N ILE A 409 20.63 -24.54 4.90
CA ILE A 409 21.10 -25.92 5.00
C ILE A 409 20.02 -26.81 4.41
N TYR A 410 20.37 -27.63 3.43
CA TYR A 410 19.57 -28.71 2.92
C TYR A 410 20.21 -30.02 3.34
N ASP A 411 19.57 -30.75 4.23
CA ASP A 411 20.05 -32.02 4.79
C ASP A 411 19.09 -33.13 4.34
N THR A 412 19.59 -34.04 3.49
CA THR A 412 18.78 -35.05 2.80
C THR A 412 19.27 -36.46 3.12
N ASP A 413 18.41 -37.24 3.76
CA ASP A 413 18.57 -38.67 3.93
C ASP A 413 17.80 -39.43 2.84
N ILE A 414 18.42 -40.37 2.20
CA ILE A 414 17.83 -41.22 1.15
C ILE A 414 17.83 -42.67 1.64
N TYR A 415 16.68 -43.28 1.60
CA TYR A 415 16.46 -44.66 2.05
C TYR A 415 16.09 -45.56 0.88
N ASN A 416 16.59 -46.79 0.93
CA ASN A 416 16.14 -47.85 0.03
C ASN A 416 14.73 -48.35 0.42
N VAL A 417 14.19 -49.29 -0.36
CA VAL A 417 12.88 -49.90 -0.19
C VAL A 417 12.72 -50.62 1.16
N ASN A 418 13.81 -51.02 1.83
CA ASN A 418 13.83 -51.67 3.15
C ASN A 418 13.94 -50.65 4.29
N GLY A 419 14.07 -49.35 3.97
CA GLY A 419 14.25 -48.27 4.98
C GLY A 419 15.68 -48.12 5.50
N GLU A 420 16.67 -48.66 4.76
CA GLU A 420 18.09 -48.49 5.11
C GLU A 420 18.67 -47.31 4.35
N ASP A 421 19.61 -46.59 4.99
CA ASP A 421 20.30 -45.47 4.36
C ASP A 421 21.10 -45.93 3.13
N VAL A 422 20.91 -45.23 2.01
CA VAL A 422 21.62 -45.51 0.73
C VAL A 422 23.03 -44.93 0.75
N ASN A 423 23.21 -43.76 1.42
CA ASN A 423 24.48 -43.05 1.47
C ASN A 423 25.19 -43.26 2.81
N SER A 424 26.53 -43.29 2.77
CA SER A 424 27.37 -43.42 3.99
C SER A 424 27.25 -42.16 4.88
N PHE A 425 26.96 -41.00 4.28
CA PHE A 425 26.72 -39.73 4.94
C PHE A 425 25.50 -39.06 4.31
N PRO A 426 24.69 -38.28 5.07
CA PRO A 426 23.62 -37.44 4.53
C PRO A 426 24.13 -36.53 3.42
N ASP A 427 23.31 -36.32 2.37
CA ASP A 427 23.56 -35.30 1.34
C ASP A 427 23.25 -33.91 1.92
N ILE A 428 24.29 -33.19 2.28
CA ILE A 428 24.17 -31.85 2.88
C ILE A 428 24.68 -30.81 1.90
N GLN A 429 23.81 -29.82 1.66
CA GLN A 429 24.17 -28.62 0.91
C GLN A 429 24.05 -27.40 1.81
N HIS A 430 25.12 -26.60 1.90
CA HIS A 430 25.13 -25.28 2.54
C HIS A 430 25.09 -24.21 1.46
N ASN A 431 24.25 -23.17 1.67
CA ASN A 431 24.24 -21.98 0.82
C ASN A 431 24.33 -20.73 1.68
N ASP A 432 25.34 -19.92 1.45
CA ASP A 432 25.48 -18.58 2.01
C ASP A 432 25.04 -17.57 0.96
N GLY A 433 23.90 -16.93 1.19
CA GLY A 433 23.34 -15.93 0.31
C GLY A 433 23.49 -14.53 0.88
N TYR A 434 23.94 -13.59 0.07
CA TYR A 434 23.98 -12.17 0.39
C TYR A 434 23.16 -11.39 -0.63
N GLY A 435 22.37 -10.44 -0.15
CA GLY A 435 21.62 -9.52 -1.00
C GLY A 435 21.81 -8.08 -0.58
N PHE A 436 22.06 -7.20 -1.54
CA PHE A 436 22.20 -5.77 -1.33
C PHE A 436 21.32 -5.01 -2.30
N ASN A 437 20.65 -3.95 -1.81
CA ASN A 437 19.80 -3.10 -2.64
C ASN A 437 19.95 -1.65 -2.27
N ARG A 438 20.04 -0.79 -3.28
CA ARG A 438 20.12 0.66 -3.12
C ARG A 438 19.20 1.36 -4.12
N ASN A 439 18.39 2.30 -3.64
CA ASN A 439 17.44 3.03 -4.47
C ASN A 439 17.57 4.53 -4.29
N TYR A 440 17.53 5.25 -5.40
CA TYR A 440 17.40 6.70 -5.46
C TYR A 440 16.13 7.06 -6.21
N ASN A 441 15.36 8.00 -5.68
CA ASN A 441 14.19 8.53 -6.36
C ASN A 441 14.18 10.07 -6.22
N ILE A 442 14.00 10.75 -7.33
CA ILE A 442 13.82 12.20 -7.40
C ILE A 442 12.52 12.45 -8.11
N GLN A 443 11.65 13.26 -7.54
CA GLN A 443 10.36 13.59 -8.12
C GLN A 443 10.03 15.05 -7.92
N THR A 444 9.50 15.68 -8.95
CA THR A 444 8.98 17.05 -8.91
C THR A 444 7.61 17.07 -9.58
N ASP A 445 6.62 17.66 -8.91
CA ASP A 445 5.26 17.79 -9.42
C ASP A 445 4.81 19.24 -9.29
N TYR A 446 4.24 19.78 -10.36
CA TYR A 446 3.64 21.10 -10.38
C TYR A 446 2.17 20.98 -10.78
N THR A 447 1.29 21.54 -9.95
CA THR A 447 -0.15 21.62 -10.19
C THR A 447 -0.54 23.07 -10.37
N MET A 448 -1.18 23.40 -11.49
CA MET A 448 -1.66 24.72 -11.83
C MET A 448 -3.16 24.70 -12.13
N PRO A 449 -3.99 25.45 -11.40
CA PRO A 449 -5.41 25.59 -11.72
C PRO A 449 -5.57 26.42 -13.02
N VAL A 450 -6.49 26.00 -13.87
CA VAL A 450 -6.84 26.67 -15.15
C VAL A 450 -8.31 26.99 -15.15
N GLY A 451 -8.65 28.27 -15.20
CA GLY A 451 -10.04 28.71 -15.07
C GLY A 451 -10.65 28.36 -13.72
N LYS A 452 -11.96 28.13 -13.67
CA LYS A 452 -12.71 27.83 -12.42
C LYS A 452 -12.58 26.36 -12.01
N LEU A 453 -12.60 25.43 -12.96
CA LEU A 453 -12.73 23.98 -12.73
C LEU A 453 -11.57 23.15 -13.28
N GLY A 454 -10.74 23.76 -14.16
CA GLY A 454 -9.63 23.06 -14.79
C GLY A 454 -8.36 23.05 -13.94
N LYS A 455 -7.49 22.07 -14.20
CA LYS A 455 -6.12 22.03 -13.69
C LYS A 455 -5.17 21.38 -14.71
N ILE A 456 -3.93 21.81 -14.67
CA ILE A 456 -2.80 21.17 -15.32
C ILE A 456 -1.90 20.59 -14.23
N GLU A 457 -1.41 19.39 -14.44
CA GLU A 457 -0.39 18.76 -13.63
C GLU A 457 0.74 18.32 -14.56
N ALA A 458 1.97 18.67 -14.23
CA ALA A 458 3.16 18.26 -14.95
C ALA A 458 4.26 17.90 -13.95
N GLY A 459 5.10 16.96 -14.29
CA GLY A 459 6.18 16.58 -13.39
C GLY A 459 7.22 15.70 -14.06
N TYR A 460 8.33 15.57 -13.34
CA TYR A 460 9.46 14.72 -13.67
C TYR A 460 9.72 13.73 -12.54
N ARG A 461 10.09 12.51 -12.92
CA ARG A 461 10.53 11.49 -11.99
C ARG A 461 11.73 10.73 -12.52
N SER A 462 12.72 10.53 -11.66
CA SER A 462 13.88 9.66 -11.90
C SER A 462 13.94 8.61 -10.79
N GLN A 463 14.05 7.36 -11.16
CA GLN A 463 14.27 6.25 -10.25
C GLN A 463 15.46 5.44 -10.72
N ILE A 464 16.42 5.19 -9.83
CA ILE A 464 17.62 4.38 -10.09
C ILE A 464 17.72 3.35 -8.99
N ARG A 465 17.73 2.08 -9.36
CA ARG A 465 17.82 0.94 -8.45
C ARG A 465 19.07 0.13 -8.77
N PHE A 466 19.79 -0.25 -7.73
CA PHE A 466 20.90 -1.21 -7.79
C PHE A 466 20.50 -2.39 -6.92
N SER A 467 20.72 -3.59 -7.41
CA SER A 467 20.66 -4.78 -6.59
C SER A 467 21.81 -5.71 -6.91
N GLU A 468 22.33 -6.33 -5.87
CA GLU A 468 23.40 -7.30 -5.92
C GLU A 468 22.95 -8.52 -5.12
N ASN A 469 23.10 -9.69 -5.67
CA ASN A 469 22.81 -10.94 -5.00
C ASN A 469 23.97 -11.88 -5.30
N SER A 470 24.49 -12.52 -4.26
CA SER A 470 25.48 -13.58 -4.40
C SER A 470 25.05 -14.80 -3.59
N THR A 471 25.46 -15.94 -4.05
CA THR A 471 25.29 -17.22 -3.35
C THR A 471 26.57 -17.98 -3.44
N TYR A 472 27.09 -18.40 -2.30
CA TYR A 472 28.18 -19.36 -2.18
C TYR A 472 27.57 -20.70 -1.74
N SER A 473 27.86 -21.77 -2.46
CA SER A 473 27.28 -23.11 -2.23
C SER A 473 28.37 -24.15 -1.98
N GLU A 474 28.19 -24.97 -0.95
CA GLU A 474 29.02 -26.12 -0.64
C GLU A 474 28.17 -27.39 -0.60
N LEU A 475 28.73 -28.48 -1.08
CA LEU A 475 28.16 -29.81 -0.96
C LEU A 475 29.06 -30.70 -0.10
N ARG A 476 28.43 -31.57 0.69
CA ARG A 476 29.10 -32.64 1.40
C ARG A 476 29.25 -33.85 0.48
N ASP A 477 30.45 -34.34 0.33
CA ASP A 477 30.70 -35.60 -0.34
C ASP A 477 30.10 -36.75 0.48
N ILE A 478 29.20 -37.52 -0.14
CA ILE A 478 28.45 -38.61 0.52
C ILE A 478 29.28 -39.83 0.86
N LEU A 479 30.51 -39.94 0.34
CA LEU A 479 31.44 -41.05 0.59
C LEU A 479 32.51 -40.70 1.63
N SER A 480 33.13 -39.52 1.49
CA SER A 480 34.21 -39.08 2.37
C SER A 480 33.71 -38.19 3.54
N GLY A 481 32.53 -37.62 3.44
CA GLY A 481 31.97 -36.68 4.42
C GLY A 481 32.63 -35.30 4.43
N THR A 482 33.54 -35.01 3.48
CA THR A 482 34.18 -33.68 3.35
C THR A 482 33.33 -32.71 2.54
N TYR A 483 33.48 -31.41 2.80
CA TYR A 483 32.77 -30.37 2.04
C TYR A 483 33.65 -29.89 0.87
N PHE A 484 33.01 -29.58 -0.24
CA PHE A 484 33.62 -28.93 -1.39
C PHE A 484 32.69 -27.88 -2.00
N THR A 485 33.28 -26.87 -2.62
CA THR A 485 32.50 -25.77 -3.23
C THR A 485 31.73 -26.29 -4.46
N ASN A 486 30.43 -26.03 -4.49
CA ASN A 486 29.61 -26.31 -5.66
C ASN A 486 29.62 -25.08 -6.60
N LEU A 487 30.58 -25.08 -7.55
CA LEU A 487 30.76 -23.98 -8.50
C LEU A 487 29.52 -23.77 -9.39
N ALA A 488 28.73 -24.82 -9.64
CA ALA A 488 27.52 -24.72 -10.45
C ALA A 488 26.38 -23.93 -9.79
N LEU A 489 26.38 -23.89 -8.46
CA LEU A 489 25.41 -23.15 -7.65
C LEU A 489 25.99 -21.89 -6.99
N THR A 490 27.29 -21.67 -7.09
CA THR A 490 27.98 -20.44 -6.62
C THR A 490 27.92 -19.35 -7.68
N ASN A 491 27.52 -18.12 -7.29
CA ASN A 491 27.17 -17.10 -8.27
C ASN A 491 27.07 -15.67 -7.75
N GLU A 492 27.10 -14.72 -8.68
CA GLU A 492 26.81 -13.31 -8.46
C GLU A 492 25.83 -12.79 -9.50
N PHE A 493 24.81 -12.05 -9.11
CA PHE A 493 23.89 -11.39 -10.01
C PHE A 493 23.68 -9.94 -9.64
N ASN A 494 24.14 -9.04 -10.50
CA ASN A 494 24.07 -7.61 -10.36
C ASN A 494 23.05 -7.02 -11.32
N ASN A 495 22.23 -6.10 -10.84
CA ASN A 495 21.17 -5.46 -11.61
C ASN A 495 21.16 -3.95 -11.35
N LYS A 496 21.14 -3.16 -12.44
CA LYS A 496 20.93 -1.71 -12.39
C LYS A 496 19.74 -1.35 -13.26
N ASP A 497 18.67 -0.88 -12.62
CA ASP A 497 17.44 -0.46 -13.29
C ASP A 497 17.27 1.05 -13.17
N GLN A 498 17.08 1.74 -14.29
CA GLN A 498 16.94 3.19 -14.38
C GLN A 498 15.67 3.53 -15.16
N VAL A 499 14.84 4.39 -14.59
CA VAL A 499 13.62 4.90 -15.23
C VAL A 499 13.57 6.41 -15.07
N HIS A 500 13.56 7.12 -16.18
CA HIS A 500 13.35 8.57 -16.23
C HIS A 500 12.02 8.85 -16.91
N ALA A 501 11.22 9.71 -16.32
CA ALA A 501 9.86 9.94 -16.80
C ALA A 501 9.48 11.42 -16.73
N LEU A 502 8.78 11.88 -17.76
CA LEU A 502 8.08 13.16 -17.80
C LEU A 502 6.60 12.88 -17.99
N TYR A 503 5.74 13.59 -17.29
CA TYR A 503 4.31 13.48 -17.48
C TYR A 503 3.62 14.84 -17.56
N PHE A 504 2.47 14.82 -18.25
CA PHE A 504 1.55 15.94 -18.35
C PHE A 504 0.11 15.44 -18.24
N ASN A 505 -0.71 16.09 -17.41
CA ASN A 505 -2.14 15.86 -17.28
C ASN A 505 -2.88 17.18 -17.44
N TYR A 506 -3.96 17.16 -18.20
CA TYR A 506 -4.95 18.22 -18.25
C TYR A 506 -6.30 17.68 -17.81
N GLN A 507 -6.91 18.33 -16.84
CA GLN A 507 -8.26 18.00 -16.33
C GLN A 507 -9.14 19.24 -16.42
N ASN A 508 -10.38 19.08 -16.86
CA ASN A 508 -11.38 20.14 -16.83
C ASN A 508 -12.80 19.54 -16.71
N GLN A 509 -13.78 20.40 -16.50
CA GLN A 509 -15.20 20.06 -16.40
C GLN A 509 -16.03 21.09 -17.17
N ILE A 510 -16.98 20.61 -17.99
CA ILE A 510 -17.96 21.41 -18.74
C ILE A 510 -19.34 20.97 -18.25
N GLY A 511 -20.02 21.83 -17.48
CA GLY A 511 -21.25 21.44 -16.80
C GLY A 511 -21.03 20.20 -15.91
N ASN A 512 -21.78 19.14 -16.18
CA ASN A 512 -21.68 17.87 -15.45
C ASN A 512 -20.71 16.86 -16.10
N PHE A 513 -20.07 17.23 -17.21
CA PHE A 513 -19.11 16.38 -17.92
C PHE A 513 -17.68 16.77 -17.55
N GLY A 514 -16.97 15.88 -16.85
CA GLY A 514 -15.56 16.03 -16.50
C GLY A 514 -14.68 15.18 -17.41
N TYR A 515 -13.50 15.66 -17.75
CA TYR A 515 -12.52 14.90 -18.52
C TYR A 515 -11.10 15.14 -18.00
N GLN A 516 -10.28 14.12 -18.11
CA GLN A 516 -8.83 14.19 -17.81
C GLN A 516 -8.08 13.45 -18.91
N LEU A 517 -7.10 14.12 -19.50
CA LEU A 517 -6.22 13.60 -20.53
C LEU A 517 -4.79 13.65 -19.98
N GLY A 518 -4.08 12.56 -20.09
CA GLY A 518 -2.70 12.47 -19.59
C GLY A 518 -1.80 11.72 -20.55
N VAL A 519 -0.53 12.09 -20.55
CA VAL A 519 0.54 11.36 -21.24
C VAL A 519 1.77 11.34 -20.36
N ARG A 520 2.42 10.21 -20.33
CA ARG A 520 3.70 9.99 -19.66
C ARG A 520 4.68 9.38 -20.65
N ALA A 521 5.87 9.97 -20.77
CA ALA A 521 6.98 9.43 -21.53
C ALA A 521 8.00 8.86 -20.55
N GLU A 522 8.41 7.60 -20.76
CA GLU A 522 9.42 6.94 -19.96
C GLU A 522 10.57 6.45 -20.82
N ASP A 523 11.79 6.74 -20.37
CA ASP A 523 13.03 6.10 -20.82
C ASP A 523 13.48 5.13 -19.73
N ALA A 524 13.52 3.84 -20.07
CA ALA A 524 13.81 2.75 -19.12
C ALA A 524 15.00 1.94 -19.61
N LYS A 525 15.92 1.63 -18.70
CA LYS A 525 17.12 0.86 -18.97
C LYS A 525 17.39 -0.09 -17.82
N LEU A 526 17.52 -1.38 -18.17
CA LEU A 526 17.91 -2.45 -17.27
C LEU A 526 19.24 -3.01 -17.76
N ASP A 527 20.30 -2.88 -16.96
CA ASP A 527 21.59 -3.50 -17.17
C ASP A 527 21.76 -4.61 -16.13
N THR A 528 22.06 -5.83 -16.56
CA THR A 528 22.31 -6.99 -15.67
C THR A 528 23.71 -7.55 -15.92
N ARG A 529 24.31 -8.14 -14.88
CA ARG A 529 25.58 -8.87 -14.98
C ARG A 529 25.45 -10.14 -14.15
N LEU A 530 25.59 -11.28 -14.81
CA LEU A 530 25.65 -12.58 -14.19
C LEU A 530 27.10 -13.04 -14.09
N GLY A 531 27.60 -13.26 -12.88
CA GLY A 531 28.89 -13.88 -12.59
C GLY A 531 28.69 -15.37 -12.33
N ILE A 532 29.37 -16.19 -13.08
CA ILE A 532 29.43 -17.64 -12.92
C ILE A 532 30.88 -18.10 -12.85
N TYR A 533 31.12 -19.12 -12.04
CA TYR A 533 32.44 -19.76 -11.89
C TYR A 533 32.56 -20.93 -12.85
N ASP A 534 33.69 -21.03 -13.53
CA ASP A 534 34.00 -22.19 -14.34
C ASP A 534 34.56 -23.34 -13.48
N ALA A 535 34.87 -24.47 -14.12
CA ALA A 535 35.39 -25.66 -13.45
C ALA A 535 36.77 -25.43 -12.75
N PHE A 536 37.47 -24.35 -13.08
CA PHE A 536 38.76 -23.97 -12.47
C PHE A 536 38.58 -22.95 -11.34
N GLY A 537 37.34 -22.45 -11.11
CA GLY A 537 37.02 -21.44 -10.11
C GLY A 537 37.23 -20.00 -10.63
N ASP A 538 37.41 -19.79 -11.91
CA ASP A 538 37.54 -18.48 -12.52
C ASP A 538 36.17 -17.86 -12.75
N LEU A 539 35.98 -16.64 -12.21
CA LEU A 539 34.73 -15.87 -12.33
C LEU A 539 34.62 -15.16 -13.67
N SER A 540 33.59 -15.47 -14.43
CA SER A 540 33.25 -14.79 -15.67
C SER A 540 31.91 -14.09 -15.60
N TYR A 541 31.77 -12.93 -16.28
CA TYR A 541 30.54 -12.14 -16.27
C TYR A 541 29.86 -12.12 -17.62
N THR A 542 28.57 -12.50 -17.64
CA THR A 542 27.69 -12.35 -18.80
C THR A 542 26.82 -11.11 -18.64
N PRO A 543 26.94 -10.10 -19.52
CA PRO A 543 26.10 -8.92 -19.46
C PRO A 543 24.74 -9.15 -20.13
N GLY A 544 23.68 -8.55 -19.58
CA GLY A 544 22.36 -8.44 -20.20
C GLY A 544 21.94 -6.97 -20.25
N LYS A 545 21.14 -6.59 -21.26
CA LYS A 545 20.66 -5.21 -21.40
C LYS A 545 19.28 -5.17 -22.03
N VAL A 546 18.36 -4.46 -21.39
CA VAL A 546 17.05 -4.08 -21.95
C VAL A 546 16.91 -2.57 -21.86
N ALA A 547 16.63 -1.90 -22.99
CA ALA A 547 16.42 -0.46 -23.02
C ALA A 547 15.27 -0.13 -23.96
N TYR A 548 14.39 0.80 -23.54
CA TYR A 548 13.27 1.25 -24.37
C TYR A 548 12.76 2.61 -23.93
N THR A 549 12.18 3.37 -24.86
CA THR A 549 11.44 4.59 -24.62
C THR A 549 9.99 4.38 -25.05
N ARG A 550 9.00 4.63 -24.17
CA ARG A 550 7.59 4.40 -24.44
C ARG A 550 6.70 5.53 -23.92
N LEU A 551 5.55 5.71 -24.60
CA LEU A 551 4.48 6.62 -24.18
C LEU A 551 3.34 5.85 -23.52
N TYR A 552 2.84 6.39 -22.42
CA TYR A 552 1.75 5.84 -21.63
C TYR A 552 0.61 6.87 -21.53
N PRO A 553 -0.33 6.87 -22.48
CA PRO A 553 -1.51 7.73 -22.44
C PRO A 553 -2.53 7.24 -21.42
N SER A 554 -3.31 8.18 -20.87
CA SER A 554 -4.45 7.92 -20.00
C SER A 554 -5.60 8.89 -20.30
N VAL A 555 -6.84 8.39 -20.28
CA VAL A 555 -8.05 9.17 -20.55
C VAL A 555 -9.11 8.80 -19.52
N PHE A 556 -9.75 9.80 -18.92
CA PHE A 556 -10.91 9.64 -18.03
C PHE A 556 -12.01 10.59 -18.48
N LEU A 557 -13.19 10.05 -18.70
CA LEU A 557 -14.40 10.77 -19.06
C LEU A 557 -15.47 10.47 -18.01
N THR A 558 -15.96 11.48 -17.30
CA THR A 558 -16.90 11.31 -16.20
C THR A 558 -18.14 12.14 -16.46
N GLN A 559 -19.31 11.53 -16.48
CA GLN A 559 -20.60 12.20 -16.54
C GLN A 559 -21.29 12.08 -15.18
N LYS A 560 -21.56 13.20 -14.54
CA LYS A 560 -22.37 13.29 -13.32
C LYS A 560 -23.83 13.48 -13.69
N PHE A 561 -24.72 12.84 -12.92
CA PHE A 561 -26.17 12.95 -13.08
C PHE A 561 -26.82 13.42 -11.78
N LYS A 562 -28.09 13.83 -11.83
CA LYS A 562 -28.87 14.19 -10.64
C LYS A 562 -28.98 13.00 -9.69
N GLY A 563 -29.02 13.24 -8.36
CA GLY A 563 -29.16 12.19 -7.34
C GLY A 563 -27.85 11.46 -7.02
N GLU A 564 -26.72 12.18 -7.00
CA GLU A 564 -25.39 11.69 -6.56
C GLU A 564 -24.96 10.40 -7.29
N GLN A 565 -25.10 10.40 -8.60
CA GLN A 565 -24.68 9.29 -9.45
C GLN A 565 -23.77 9.76 -10.57
N GLN A 566 -22.87 8.90 -10.98
CA GLN A 566 -21.93 9.17 -12.07
C GLN A 566 -21.60 7.93 -12.87
N VAL A 567 -21.32 8.14 -14.16
CA VAL A 567 -20.71 7.17 -15.07
C VAL A 567 -19.33 7.65 -15.44
N GLN A 568 -18.36 6.75 -15.49
CA GLN A 568 -17.01 7.05 -15.91
C GLN A 568 -16.51 6.00 -16.90
N LEU A 569 -15.91 6.47 -17.98
CA LEU A 569 -15.13 5.68 -18.92
C LEU A 569 -13.67 6.04 -18.74
N SER A 570 -12.81 5.04 -18.61
CA SER A 570 -11.37 5.26 -18.49
C SER A 570 -10.58 4.30 -19.38
N TYR A 571 -9.43 4.79 -19.85
CA TYR A 571 -8.41 4.05 -20.56
C TYR A 571 -7.03 4.41 -20.02
N SER A 572 -6.16 3.42 -19.84
CA SER A 572 -4.75 3.65 -19.59
C SER A 572 -3.87 2.59 -20.24
N ARG A 573 -2.72 2.99 -20.77
CA ARG A 573 -1.63 2.09 -21.16
C ARG A 573 -0.63 2.00 -20.03
N ARG A 574 -0.15 0.79 -19.73
CA ARG A 574 0.72 0.52 -18.60
C ARG A 574 1.80 -0.51 -18.96
N VAL A 575 2.77 -0.69 -18.06
CA VAL A 575 3.85 -1.67 -18.21
C VAL A 575 3.98 -2.50 -16.93
N ASN A 576 4.32 -3.76 -17.07
CA ASN A 576 4.83 -4.57 -15.97
C ASN A 576 6.25 -5.03 -16.33
N ARG A 577 7.22 -4.59 -15.54
CA ARG A 577 8.63 -4.93 -15.77
C ARG A 577 8.95 -6.25 -15.08
N PRO A 578 9.79 -7.11 -15.68
CA PRO A 578 10.31 -8.29 -14.99
C PRO A 578 10.98 -7.86 -13.68
N ARG A 579 10.72 -8.59 -12.61
CA ARG A 579 11.36 -8.34 -11.32
C ARG A 579 12.76 -8.94 -11.29
N GLY A 580 13.65 -8.46 -10.41
CA GLY A 580 15.03 -8.94 -10.33
C GLY A 580 15.15 -10.47 -10.20
N TRP A 581 14.30 -11.10 -9.40
CA TRP A 581 14.27 -12.55 -9.23
C TRP A 581 13.66 -13.31 -10.44
N ASP A 582 12.80 -12.66 -11.26
CA ASP A 582 12.33 -13.26 -12.52
C ASP A 582 13.43 -13.30 -13.59
N THR A 583 14.39 -12.37 -13.50
CA THR A 583 15.51 -12.26 -14.47
C THR A 583 16.78 -12.96 -14.01
N ASN A 584 16.90 -13.30 -12.73
CA ASN A 584 18.08 -14.01 -12.21
C ASN A 584 18.06 -15.47 -12.68
N PRO A 585 18.95 -15.90 -13.60
CA PRO A 585 18.95 -17.23 -14.19
C PRO A 585 19.47 -18.33 -13.24
N PHE A 586 19.69 -17.99 -11.99
CA PHE A 586 20.21 -18.88 -10.97
C PHE A 586 19.22 -20.00 -10.63
N LEU A 587 19.76 -21.19 -10.34
CA LEU A 587 19.00 -22.38 -10.03
C LEU A 587 18.70 -22.42 -8.51
N ASP A 588 17.44 -22.30 -8.15
CA ASP A 588 16.93 -22.61 -6.80
C ASP A 588 16.59 -24.11 -6.74
N VAL A 589 17.31 -24.83 -5.89
CA VAL A 589 17.20 -26.28 -5.69
C VAL A 589 16.52 -26.64 -4.36
N SER A 590 15.80 -25.71 -3.75
CA SER A 590 15.11 -25.92 -2.46
C SER A 590 14.05 -27.03 -2.52
N ASP A 591 13.41 -27.21 -3.67
CA ASP A 591 12.53 -28.36 -3.97
C ASP A 591 13.28 -29.33 -4.89
N PRO A 592 13.66 -30.53 -4.42
CA PRO A 592 14.51 -31.44 -5.19
C PRO A 592 13.85 -32.02 -6.45
N LEU A 593 12.51 -31.96 -6.58
CA LEU A 593 11.78 -32.43 -7.77
C LEU A 593 11.33 -31.28 -8.68
N ASN A 594 11.49 -30.01 -8.24
CA ASN A 594 11.05 -28.87 -9.05
C ASN A 594 11.96 -27.67 -8.82
N TYR A 595 13.05 -27.62 -9.54
CA TYR A 595 13.97 -26.49 -9.54
C TYR A 595 13.34 -25.25 -10.14
N ARG A 596 13.85 -24.08 -9.78
CA ARG A 596 13.39 -22.80 -10.31
C ARG A 596 14.57 -21.96 -10.77
N ARG A 597 14.39 -21.24 -11.87
CA ARG A 597 15.34 -20.24 -12.33
C ARG A 597 14.63 -19.09 -13.03
N GLY A 598 15.21 -17.90 -12.98
CA GLY A 598 14.73 -16.76 -13.76
C GLY A 598 15.17 -16.81 -15.23
N ASN A 599 14.75 -15.82 -16.00
CA ASN A 599 15.05 -15.67 -17.41
C ASN A 599 15.50 -14.23 -17.70
N PRO A 600 16.79 -13.99 -17.98
CA PRO A 600 17.32 -12.64 -18.24
C PRO A 600 16.82 -12.03 -19.55
N ASN A 601 16.21 -12.82 -20.44
CA ASN A 601 15.70 -12.38 -21.74
C ASN A 601 14.24 -11.91 -21.68
N LEU A 602 13.64 -11.78 -20.49
CA LEU A 602 12.27 -11.34 -20.35
C LEU A 602 12.06 -9.92 -20.86
N LYS A 603 10.99 -9.75 -21.65
CA LYS A 603 10.50 -8.46 -22.11
C LYS A 603 9.46 -7.91 -21.13
N PRO A 604 9.38 -6.58 -20.97
CA PRO A 604 8.30 -5.97 -20.22
C PRO A 604 6.94 -6.21 -20.88
N GLU A 605 5.96 -6.63 -20.09
CA GLU A 605 4.57 -6.74 -20.52
C GLU A 605 3.98 -5.35 -20.83
N ASP A 606 3.19 -5.26 -21.91
CA ASP A 606 2.48 -4.04 -22.34
C ASP A 606 0.97 -4.21 -22.13
N VAL A 607 0.37 -3.36 -21.33
CA VAL A 607 -1.01 -3.53 -20.85
C VAL A 607 -1.90 -2.39 -21.29
N HIS A 608 -3.03 -2.73 -21.95
CA HIS A 608 -4.12 -1.81 -22.27
C HIS A 608 -5.32 -2.11 -21.37
N ALA A 609 -5.75 -1.14 -20.58
CA ALA A 609 -6.84 -1.29 -19.62
C ALA A 609 -7.98 -0.32 -19.96
N PHE A 610 -9.18 -0.85 -20.15
CA PHE A 610 -10.43 -0.10 -20.37
C PHE A 610 -11.38 -0.40 -19.21
N GLU A 611 -12.06 0.61 -18.68
CA GLU A 611 -13.05 0.44 -17.63
C GLU A 611 -14.21 1.40 -17.82
N LEU A 612 -15.44 0.87 -17.76
CA LEU A 612 -16.68 1.62 -17.64
C LEU A 612 -17.23 1.38 -16.23
N SER A 613 -17.34 2.44 -15.44
CA SER A 613 -17.84 2.35 -14.07
C SER A 613 -19.06 3.22 -13.85
N TYR A 614 -19.99 2.75 -13.03
CA TYR A 614 -21.15 3.47 -12.53
C TYR A 614 -21.11 3.51 -11.02
N SER A 615 -21.37 4.65 -10.42
CA SER A 615 -21.42 4.82 -8.97
C SER A 615 -22.64 5.61 -8.57
N LYS A 616 -23.29 5.18 -7.49
CA LYS A 616 -24.44 5.87 -6.90
C LYS A 616 -24.39 5.84 -5.39
N PHE A 617 -24.69 6.98 -4.79
CA PHE A 617 -24.71 7.18 -3.35
C PHE A 617 -26.14 7.49 -2.89
N TRP A 618 -26.71 6.59 -2.11
CA TRP A 618 -27.95 6.83 -1.38
C TRP A 618 -27.61 7.06 0.10
N PRO A 619 -28.52 7.60 0.90
CA PRO A 619 -28.24 7.85 2.34
C PRO A 619 -27.81 6.61 3.12
N LYS A 620 -28.27 5.41 2.72
CA LYS A 620 -27.95 4.14 3.40
C LYS A 620 -27.21 3.13 2.53
N VAL A 621 -27.04 3.41 1.24
CA VAL A 621 -26.45 2.47 0.29
C VAL A 621 -25.44 3.19 -0.59
N THR A 622 -24.24 2.66 -0.69
CA THR A 622 -23.25 3.06 -1.68
C THR A 622 -23.03 1.88 -2.62
N LEU A 623 -23.17 2.12 -3.92
CA LEU A 623 -22.95 1.12 -4.94
C LEU A 623 -21.96 1.65 -5.98
N THR A 624 -20.98 0.84 -6.32
CA THR A 624 -20.09 1.03 -7.47
C THR A 624 -20.09 -0.25 -8.29
N SER A 625 -20.34 -0.16 -9.57
CA SER A 625 -20.22 -1.25 -10.54
C SER A 625 -19.22 -0.88 -11.61
N SER A 626 -18.42 -1.83 -12.08
CA SER A 626 -17.41 -1.61 -13.12
C SER A 626 -17.40 -2.79 -14.09
N ALA A 627 -17.49 -2.51 -15.38
CA ALA A 627 -17.14 -3.47 -16.43
C ALA A 627 -15.73 -3.12 -16.94
N TYR A 628 -14.87 -4.10 -17.10
CA TYR A 628 -13.48 -3.86 -17.51
C TYR A 628 -12.99 -4.88 -18.54
N LEU A 629 -12.06 -4.40 -19.37
CA LEU A 629 -11.30 -5.23 -20.30
C LEU A 629 -9.82 -4.85 -20.17
N ARG A 630 -8.97 -5.84 -19.94
CA ARG A 630 -7.53 -5.72 -19.93
C ARG A 630 -6.94 -6.65 -20.98
N GLN A 631 -6.07 -6.11 -21.82
CA GLN A 631 -5.23 -6.88 -22.74
C GLN A 631 -3.77 -6.70 -22.31
N THR A 632 -3.06 -7.79 -22.07
CA THR A 632 -1.64 -7.84 -21.77
C THR A 632 -0.91 -8.53 -22.90
N ASN A 633 0.05 -7.85 -23.51
CA ASN A 633 0.94 -8.43 -24.51
C ASN A 633 2.27 -8.81 -23.85
N ASP A 634 2.98 -9.80 -24.41
CA ASP A 634 4.23 -10.36 -23.86
C ASP A 634 4.07 -10.80 -22.40
N VAL A 635 2.93 -11.41 -22.04
CA VAL A 635 2.59 -11.75 -20.65
C VAL A 635 3.61 -12.74 -20.07
N ILE A 636 4.12 -12.43 -18.86
CA ILE A 636 5.11 -13.27 -18.18
C ILE A 636 4.38 -14.36 -17.38
N GLN A 637 4.61 -15.61 -17.73
CA GLN A 637 4.07 -16.77 -17.04
C GLN A 637 5.20 -17.75 -16.68
N ARG A 638 5.04 -18.44 -15.57
CA ARG A 638 5.96 -19.50 -15.15
C ARG A 638 5.60 -20.79 -15.82
N ILE A 639 6.56 -21.35 -16.55
CA ILE A 639 6.42 -22.54 -17.34
C ILE A 639 7.32 -23.61 -16.77
N ARG A 640 6.77 -24.77 -16.52
CA ARG A 640 7.48 -25.96 -16.08
C ARG A 640 7.90 -26.77 -17.29
N THR A 641 9.13 -27.30 -17.29
CA THR A 641 9.65 -28.20 -18.30
C THR A 641 9.04 -29.62 -18.19
N GLU A 642 9.32 -30.48 -19.16
CA GLU A 642 9.19 -31.93 -18.99
C GLU A 642 10.15 -32.41 -17.90
N PRO A 643 9.82 -33.51 -17.19
CA PRO A 643 10.74 -34.13 -16.23
C PRO A 643 11.97 -34.72 -16.96
N ASP A 644 13.12 -34.60 -16.33
CA ASP A 644 14.33 -35.29 -16.76
C ASP A 644 14.28 -36.80 -16.39
N GLU A 645 15.38 -37.52 -16.59
CA GLU A 645 15.52 -38.93 -16.26
C GLU A 645 15.34 -39.26 -14.76
N ASN A 646 15.54 -38.26 -13.89
CA ASN A 646 15.34 -38.35 -12.41
C ASN A 646 13.97 -37.86 -11.95
N GLY A 647 13.09 -37.47 -12.88
CA GLY A 647 11.80 -36.89 -12.58
C GLY A 647 11.85 -35.44 -12.16
N VAL A 648 12.99 -34.74 -12.27
CA VAL A 648 13.17 -33.34 -11.89
C VAL A 648 12.66 -32.43 -13.01
N THR A 649 11.88 -31.42 -12.62
CA THR A 649 11.38 -30.39 -13.54
C THR A 649 12.01 -29.04 -13.22
N ILE A 650 12.08 -28.14 -14.22
CA ILE A 650 12.55 -26.76 -14.02
C ILE A 650 11.41 -25.80 -14.34
N THR A 651 11.10 -24.92 -13.39
CA THR A 651 10.13 -23.83 -13.60
C THR A 651 10.85 -22.53 -13.92
N THR A 652 10.56 -21.94 -15.10
CA THR A 652 11.19 -20.71 -15.60
C THR A 652 10.11 -19.72 -16.09
N PRO A 653 10.20 -18.42 -15.78
CA PRO A 653 9.31 -17.42 -16.35
C PRO A 653 9.60 -17.21 -17.84
N GLN A 654 8.56 -17.16 -18.66
CA GLN A 654 8.61 -16.96 -20.10
C GLN A 654 7.58 -15.91 -20.52
N ASN A 655 7.89 -15.15 -21.58
CA ASN A 655 6.89 -14.31 -22.21
C ASN A 655 5.98 -15.16 -23.10
N LEU A 656 4.68 -15.19 -22.80
CA LEU A 656 3.65 -15.72 -23.67
C LEU A 656 3.10 -14.61 -24.57
N THR A 657 2.31 -14.97 -25.60
CA THR A 657 1.87 -14.01 -26.61
C THR A 657 0.94 -12.96 -26.00
N ARG A 658 -0.14 -13.38 -25.32
CA ARG A 658 -1.19 -12.44 -24.89
C ARG A 658 -2.07 -13.02 -23.78
N ASP A 659 -2.56 -12.15 -22.92
CA ASP A 659 -3.61 -12.44 -21.94
C ASP A 659 -4.74 -11.42 -22.06
N TYR A 660 -6.00 -11.89 -22.05
CA TYR A 660 -7.21 -11.07 -21.95
C TYR A 660 -7.92 -11.37 -20.63
N SER A 661 -8.19 -10.33 -19.86
CA SER A 661 -9.03 -10.40 -18.68
C SER A 661 -10.19 -9.45 -18.82
N SER A 662 -11.40 -9.97 -18.90
CA SER A 662 -12.63 -9.16 -18.96
C SER A 662 -13.55 -9.53 -17.80
N GLY A 663 -14.19 -8.53 -17.21
CA GLY A 663 -15.02 -8.83 -16.02
C GLY A 663 -15.98 -7.71 -15.65
N PHE A 664 -16.81 -8.06 -14.65
CA PHE A 664 -17.78 -7.17 -14.04
C PHE A 664 -17.66 -7.24 -12.52
N GLU A 665 -17.45 -6.08 -11.89
CA GLU A 665 -17.26 -5.95 -10.46
C GLU A 665 -18.39 -5.12 -9.85
N LEU A 666 -18.90 -5.58 -8.71
CA LEU A 666 -19.83 -4.86 -7.85
C LEU A 666 -19.19 -4.64 -6.49
N ILE A 667 -19.17 -3.39 -6.03
CA ILE A 667 -18.74 -3.01 -4.69
C ILE A 667 -19.89 -2.29 -4.02
N GLY A 668 -20.29 -2.72 -2.83
CA GLY A 668 -21.41 -2.14 -2.13
C GLY A 668 -21.17 -2.00 -0.63
N ARG A 669 -21.75 -0.95 -0.04
CA ARG A 669 -21.96 -0.81 1.39
C ARG A 669 -23.42 -0.53 1.64
N VAL A 670 -23.99 -1.20 2.64
CA VAL A 670 -25.37 -1.01 3.09
C VAL A 670 -25.37 -0.76 4.59
N ASP A 671 -25.90 0.38 5.00
CA ASP A 671 -26.19 0.70 6.40
C ASP A 671 -27.63 0.28 6.71
N VAL A 672 -27.81 -1.01 7.09
CA VAL A 672 -29.12 -1.64 7.33
C VAL A 672 -29.84 -0.97 8.49
N ALA A 673 -29.11 -0.77 9.59
CA ALA A 673 -29.57 -0.12 10.79
C ALA A 673 -28.44 0.67 11.45
N LYS A 674 -28.71 1.50 12.46
CA LYS A 674 -27.67 2.17 13.25
C LYS A 674 -26.66 1.20 13.88
N ALA A 675 -27.12 0.00 14.18
CA ALA A 675 -26.32 -1.04 14.82
C ALA A 675 -25.72 -2.06 13.84
N TRP A 676 -26.06 -2.01 12.55
CA TRP A 676 -25.61 -3.01 11.58
C TRP A 676 -25.35 -2.39 10.21
N ASN A 677 -24.15 -2.60 9.68
CA ASN A 677 -23.82 -2.35 8.29
C ASN A 677 -22.98 -3.49 7.72
N PHE A 678 -23.02 -3.65 6.42
CA PHE A 678 -22.10 -4.52 5.71
C PHE A 678 -21.48 -3.85 4.50
N THR A 679 -20.29 -4.30 4.17
CA THR A 679 -19.53 -3.88 2.96
C THR A 679 -19.05 -5.13 2.27
N GLY A 680 -19.23 -5.19 0.95
CA GLY A 680 -18.77 -6.33 0.19
C GLY A 680 -18.46 -5.99 -1.26
N ASN A 681 -17.80 -6.92 -1.93
CA ASN A 681 -17.65 -6.91 -3.36
C ASN A 681 -17.81 -8.31 -3.92
N VAL A 682 -18.24 -8.35 -5.19
CA VAL A 682 -18.21 -9.54 -6.04
C VAL A 682 -17.59 -9.14 -7.38
N ASN A 683 -16.67 -9.92 -7.87
CA ASN A 683 -16.03 -9.73 -9.16
C ASN A 683 -16.15 -11.02 -9.99
N PHE A 684 -16.83 -10.94 -11.12
CA PHE A 684 -16.97 -12.00 -12.11
C PHE A 684 -16.02 -11.69 -13.27
N TYR A 685 -15.22 -12.65 -13.69
CA TYR A 685 -14.27 -12.41 -14.77
C TYR A 685 -13.98 -13.69 -15.58
N GLN A 686 -13.59 -13.46 -16.80
CA GLN A 686 -13.06 -14.46 -17.69
C GLN A 686 -11.64 -14.11 -18.05
N ASN A 687 -10.73 -15.05 -17.89
CA ASN A 687 -9.36 -14.97 -18.36
C ASN A 687 -9.19 -15.85 -19.59
N LYS A 688 -8.41 -15.35 -20.58
CA LYS A 688 -8.04 -16.08 -21.79
C LYS A 688 -6.55 -15.87 -22.05
N ILE A 689 -5.78 -16.92 -21.85
CA ILE A 689 -4.32 -16.95 -22.05
C ILE A 689 -4.06 -17.56 -23.42
N ILE A 690 -3.39 -16.81 -24.30
CA ILE A 690 -2.91 -17.29 -25.59
C ILE A 690 -1.45 -17.63 -25.41
N GLY A 691 -1.15 -18.91 -25.45
CA GLY A 691 0.17 -19.46 -25.19
C GLY A 691 1.09 -19.48 -26.40
N VAL A 692 2.18 -20.18 -26.24
CA VAL A 692 3.19 -20.49 -27.27
C VAL A 692 3.29 -22.02 -27.37
N PRO A 693 2.94 -22.62 -28.50
CA PRO A 693 2.95 -24.08 -28.64
C PRO A 693 4.28 -24.73 -28.31
N ALA A 694 5.40 -24.02 -28.54
CA ALA A 694 6.73 -24.47 -28.17
C ALA A 694 6.93 -24.74 -26.66
N PHE A 695 6.06 -24.20 -25.81
CA PHE A 695 6.07 -24.47 -24.37
C PHE A 695 4.98 -25.44 -23.93
N GLY A 696 4.35 -26.16 -24.85
CA GLY A 696 3.23 -27.05 -24.56
C GLY A 696 1.91 -26.30 -24.20
N ILE A 697 1.85 -25.00 -24.47
CA ILE A 697 0.68 -24.15 -24.13
C ILE A 697 0.05 -23.66 -25.44
N VAL A 698 -1.20 -24.05 -25.67
CA VAL A 698 -1.95 -23.60 -26.86
C VAL A 698 -2.79 -22.38 -26.47
N GLU A 699 -3.94 -22.60 -25.92
CA GLU A 699 -4.88 -21.59 -25.41
C GLU A 699 -5.55 -22.15 -24.16
N ASN A 700 -5.68 -21.32 -23.13
CA ASN A 700 -6.47 -21.69 -21.97
C ASN A 700 -7.41 -20.55 -21.60
N SER A 701 -8.67 -20.84 -21.39
CA SER A 701 -9.67 -19.86 -21.03
C SER A 701 -10.64 -20.40 -19.98
N GLY A 702 -11.07 -19.54 -19.07
CA GLY A 702 -12.01 -19.96 -18.04
C GLY A 702 -12.65 -18.77 -17.32
N PHE A 703 -13.89 -19.02 -16.89
CA PHE A 703 -14.62 -18.11 -16.03
C PHE A 703 -14.24 -18.36 -14.57
N SER A 704 -14.10 -17.28 -13.82
CA SER A 704 -13.89 -17.32 -12.38
C SER A 704 -14.62 -16.16 -11.69
N TRP A 705 -14.71 -16.22 -10.37
CA TRP A 705 -15.26 -15.14 -9.58
C TRP A 705 -14.66 -15.11 -8.19
N ASN A 706 -14.69 -13.95 -7.57
CA ASN A 706 -14.32 -13.81 -6.17
C ASN A 706 -15.28 -12.86 -5.46
N ALA A 707 -15.48 -13.10 -4.16
CA ALA A 707 -16.33 -12.27 -3.33
C ALA A 707 -15.71 -12.11 -1.94
N ASN A 708 -15.97 -10.96 -1.32
CA ASN A 708 -15.79 -10.79 0.10
C ASN A 708 -16.95 -10.00 0.70
N LEU A 709 -17.30 -10.31 1.93
CA LEU A 709 -18.39 -9.69 2.68
C LEU A 709 -17.93 -9.46 4.12
N THR A 710 -17.97 -8.20 4.56
CA THR A 710 -17.67 -7.79 5.93
C THR A 710 -18.93 -7.25 6.58
N ASN A 711 -19.38 -7.86 7.68
CA ASN A 711 -20.48 -7.39 8.51
C ASN A 711 -19.95 -6.75 9.78
N ASN A 712 -20.48 -5.58 10.14
CA ASN A 712 -20.14 -4.85 11.36
C ASN A 712 -21.41 -4.67 12.20
N PHE A 713 -21.33 -5.04 13.48
CA PHE A 713 -22.41 -4.92 14.45
C PHE A 713 -21.94 -4.04 15.62
N VAL A 714 -22.66 -2.96 15.90
CA VAL A 714 -22.43 -2.09 17.07
C VAL A 714 -23.42 -2.50 18.14
N LEU A 715 -22.92 -3.16 19.17
CA LEU A 715 -23.71 -3.68 20.26
C LEU A 715 -23.76 -2.66 21.44
N PRO A 716 -24.70 -2.84 22.40
CA PRO A 716 -24.69 -2.13 23.68
C PRO A 716 -23.32 -2.25 24.40
N TYR A 717 -23.08 -1.38 25.38
CA TYR A 717 -21.89 -1.39 26.22
C TYR A 717 -20.57 -1.14 25.51
N ASN A 718 -20.58 -0.41 24.38
CA ASN A 718 -19.40 -0.08 23.57
C ASN A 718 -18.67 -1.31 22.99
N VAL A 719 -19.41 -2.36 22.70
CA VAL A 719 -18.90 -3.54 21.99
C VAL A 719 -19.18 -3.42 20.50
N THR A 720 -18.19 -3.72 19.68
CA THR A 720 -18.36 -3.85 18.22
C THR A 720 -17.91 -5.24 17.80
N LEU A 721 -18.71 -5.91 16.98
CA LEU A 721 -18.35 -7.18 16.36
C LEU A 721 -18.18 -7.01 14.87
N GLN A 722 -17.23 -7.75 14.29
CA GLN A 722 -17.03 -7.83 12.84
C GLN A 722 -16.89 -9.29 12.43
N ILE A 723 -17.60 -9.67 11.37
CA ILE A 723 -17.47 -10.99 10.75
C ILE A 723 -17.19 -10.74 9.26
N LYS A 724 -16.13 -11.37 8.76
CA LYS A 724 -15.75 -11.31 7.35
C LYS A 724 -15.69 -12.70 6.75
N GLY A 725 -16.30 -12.89 5.58
CA GLY A 725 -16.13 -14.04 4.71
C GLY A 725 -15.47 -13.64 3.40
N ASP A 726 -14.56 -14.45 2.90
CA ASP A 726 -13.97 -14.33 1.58
C ASP A 726 -14.02 -15.67 0.83
N TYR A 727 -14.27 -15.58 -0.48
CA TYR A 727 -14.31 -16.72 -1.38
C TYR A 727 -13.62 -16.35 -2.70
N ARG A 728 -12.80 -17.24 -3.23
CA ARG A 728 -12.21 -17.19 -4.55
C ARG A 728 -12.52 -18.52 -5.25
N ALA A 729 -13.18 -18.47 -6.39
CA ALA A 729 -13.42 -19.65 -7.22
C ALA A 729 -12.13 -20.16 -7.87
N ALA A 730 -12.20 -21.34 -8.43
CA ALA A 730 -11.12 -21.89 -9.23
C ALA A 730 -10.83 -21.00 -10.45
N GLU A 731 -9.56 -20.95 -10.88
CA GLU A 731 -9.10 -20.06 -11.96
C GLU A 731 -8.10 -20.80 -12.85
N VAL A 732 -8.23 -20.60 -14.16
CA VAL A 732 -7.30 -21.17 -15.13
C VAL A 732 -5.93 -20.52 -15.06
N MET A 733 -4.89 -21.31 -15.26
CA MET A 733 -3.49 -20.93 -15.36
C MET A 733 -2.95 -21.40 -16.72
N ALA A 734 -1.73 -20.99 -17.08
CA ALA A 734 -1.11 -21.40 -18.34
C ALA A 734 -1.03 -22.94 -18.47
N GLN A 735 -0.63 -23.64 -17.42
CA GLN A 735 -0.46 -25.09 -17.38
C GLN A 735 -1.37 -25.80 -16.35
N GLY A 736 -2.61 -25.38 -16.19
CA GLY A 736 -3.53 -26.01 -15.24
C GLY A 736 -4.56 -25.05 -14.65
N LYS A 737 -4.95 -25.31 -13.39
CA LYS A 737 -5.92 -24.48 -12.64
C LYS A 737 -5.50 -24.31 -11.18
N ARG A 738 -5.75 -23.15 -10.65
CA ARG A 738 -5.78 -22.90 -9.21
C ARG A 738 -7.14 -23.29 -8.68
N ASN A 739 -7.19 -24.02 -7.58
CA ASN A 739 -8.45 -24.45 -6.96
C ASN A 739 -9.08 -23.33 -6.12
N ALA A 740 -10.34 -23.52 -5.73
CA ALA A 740 -11.06 -22.56 -4.92
C ALA A 740 -10.44 -22.42 -3.52
N MET A 741 -10.50 -21.19 -2.96
CA MET A 741 -10.06 -20.88 -1.60
C MET A 741 -11.11 -20.03 -0.90
N TYR A 742 -11.34 -20.29 0.38
CA TYR A 742 -12.29 -19.51 1.19
C TYR A 742 -11.86 -19.47 2.66
N GLY A 743 -12.37 -18.47 3.39
CA GLY A 743 -12.10 -18.31 4.80
C GLY A 743 -13.09 -17.39 5.50
N VAL A 744 -13.17 -17.51 6.82
CA VAL A 744 -13.95 -16.62 7.68
C VAL A 744 -13.07 -16.08 8.79
N ASP A 745 -13.12 -14.75 8.99
CA ASP A 745 -12.48 -14.05 10.08
C ASP A 745 -13.54 -13.43 11.01
N ALA A 746 -13.26 -13.36 12.30
CA ALA A 746 -14.13 -12.73 13.29
C ALA A 746 -13.32 -11.79 14.20
N GLY A 747 -13.91 -10.67 14.58
CA GLY A 747 -13.32 -9.71 15.50
C GLY A 747 -14.34 -9.14 16.47
N ALA A 748 -13.90 -8.91 17.71
CA ALA A 748 -14.68 -8.23 18.74
C ALA A 748 -13.82 -7.15 19.37
N ARG A 749 -14.41 -5.97 19.59
CA ARG A 749 -13.74 -4.86 20.25
C ARG A 749 -14.62 -4.29 21.34
N TYR A 750 -14.01 -4.03 22.48
CA TYR A 750 -14.58 -3.31 23.61
C TYR A 750 -13.86 -1.97 23.80
N ASP A 751 -14.58 -0.86 23.71
CA ASP A 751 -14.05 0.47 24.00
C ASP A 751 -14.37 0.83 25.46
N PHE A 752 -13.34 1.07 26.26
CA PHE A 752 -13.48 1.44 27.67
C PHE A 752 -14.18 2.80 27.84
N LYS A 753 -14.85 3.01 28.96
CA LYS A 753 -15.56 4.27 29.29
C LYS A 753 -14.66 5.52 29.23
N ASN A 754 -13.35 5.36 29.46
CA ASN A 754 -12.37 6.46 29.37
C ASN A 754 -12.14 6.92 27.91
N LYS A 755 -12.68 6.23 26.89
CA LYS A 755 -12.51 6.50 25.46
C LYS A 755 -11.04 6.57 24.98
N LYS A 756 -10.10 6.19 25.85
CA LYS A 756 -8.65 6.16 25.56
C LYS A 756 -8.13 4.75 25.38
N SER A 757 -8.76 3.77 25.99
CA SER A 757 -8.37 2.37 25.94
C SER A 757 -9.37 1.55 25.14
N SER A 758 -8.89 0.53 24.48
CA SER A 758 -9.72 -0.52 23.85
C SER A 758 -9.05 -1.89 24.00
N LEU A 759 -9.88 -2.94 24.02
CA LEU A 759 -9.46 -4.32 24.00
C LEU A 759 -10.10 -4.97 22.77
N SER A 760 -9.31 -5.60 21.92
CA SER A 760 -9.77 -6.24 20.68
C SER A 760 -9.32 -7.69 20.64
N LEU A 761 -10.24 -8.60 20.34
CA LEU A 761 -9.98 -10.00 20.03
C LEU A 761 -10.21 -10.21 18.54
N ASN A 762 -9.21 -10.71 17.84
CA ASN A 762 -9.30 -11.04 16.42
C ASN A 762 -8.96 -12.51 16.21
N VAL A 763 -9.84 -13.22 15.49
CA VAL A 763 -9.63 -14.61 15.10
C VAL A 763 -9.65 -14.67 13.58
N ARG A 764 -8.52 -15.06 13.01
CA ARG A 764 -8.34 -15.24 11.57
C ARG A 764 -8.50 -16.71 11.21
N ASP A 765 -9.13 -16.95 10.06
CA ASP A 765 -9.41 -18.30 9.54
C ASP A 765 -10.04 -19.21 10.59
N VAL A 766 -11.22 -18.78 11.12
CA VAL A 766 -11.95 -19.42 12.23
C VAL A 766 -12.13 -20.91 12.00
N PHE A 767 -12.39 -21.32 10.75
CA PHE A 767 -12.65 -22.71 10.36
C PHE A 767 -11.41 -23.44 9.82
N ASN A 768 -10.23 -22.78 9.81
CA ASN A 768 -8.98 -23.36 9.31
C ASN A 768 -9.08 -23.89 7.86
N THR A 769 -9.72 -23.11 6.99
CA THR A 769 -10.05 -23.50 5.61
C THR A 769 -9.11 -22.90 4.55
N ARG A 770 -8.37 -21.84 4.89
CA ARG A 770 -7.48 -21.18 3.93
C ARG A 770 -6.28 -22.07 3.60
N ALA A 771 -6.31 -22.68 2.44
CA ALA A 771 -5.19 -23.38 1.85
C ALA A 771 -5.08 -23.00 0.38
N TRP A 772 -3.85 -22.79 -0.09
CA TRP A 772 -3.59 -22.59 -1.49
C TRP A 772 -3.43 -23.96 -2.16
N SER A 773 -4.15 -24.21 -3.23
CA SER A 773 -4.05 -25.44 -3.97
C SER A 773 -4.18 -25.23 -5.46
N MET A 774 -3.48 -26.05 -6.24
CA MET A 774 -3.53 -26.04 -7.68
C MET A 774 -3.40 -27.45 -8.23
N THR A 775 -3.96 -27.64 -9.42
CA THR A 775 -3.76 -28.85 -10.20
C THR A 775 -3.20 -28.43 -11.55
N THR A 776 -2.05 -28.98 -11.93
CA THR A 776 -1.45 -28.80 -13.25
C THR A 776 -1.53 -30.10 -14.03
N ASP A 777 -1.73 -30.02 -15.34
CA ASP A 777 -1.68 -31.14 -16.27
C ASP A 777 -0.98 -30.64 -17.55
N ALA A 778 0.33 -30.79 -17.59
CA ALA A 778 1.17 -30.33 -18.70
C ALA A 778 2.53 -31.04 -18.68
N ASN A 779 3.17 -31.10 -19.84
CA ASN A 779 4.56 -31.53 -19.96
C ASN A 779 4.80 -32.88 -19.28
N ASN A 780 3.99 -33.88 -19.65
CA ASN A 780 4.04 -35.26 -19.15
C ASN A 780 3.94 -35.43 -17.63
N THR A 781 3.40 -34.41 -16.92
CA THR A 781 3.14 -34.46 -15.47
C THR A 781 1.74 -34.02 -15.11
N ILE A 782 1.13 -34.70 -14.12
CA ILE A 782 -0.02 -34.18 -13.37
C ILE A 782 0.44 -33.91 -11.95
N ILE A 783 0.17 -32.70 -11.44
CA ILE A 783 0.53 -32.33 -10.07
C ILE A 783 -0.71 -31.85 -9.35
N ASP A 784 -0.99 -32.45 -8.21
CA ASP A 784 -1.95 -31.95 -7.22
C ASP A 784 -1.18 -31.39 -6.03
N PHE A 785 -1.24 -30.07 -5.88
CA PHE A 785 -0.50 -29.33 -4.88
C PHE A 785 -1.45 -28.64 -3.91
N ARG A 786 -1.15 -28.74 -2.63
CA ARG A 786 -1.85 -28.00 -1.56
C ARG A 786 -0.86 -27.53 -0.51
N ARG A 787 -0.95 -26.26 -0.12
CA ARG A 787 -0.13 -25.68 0.95
C ARG A 787 -0.93 -24.78 1.85
N ARG A 788 -0.71 -24.91 3.15
CA ARG A 788 -1.23 -24.03 4.19
C ARG A 788 -0.05 -23.40 4.91
N MET A 789 0.00 -22.08 4.95
CA MET A 789 1.12 -21.34 5.58
C MET A 789 0.87 -21.05 7.04
N GLN A 790 -0.41 -21.09 7.47
CA GLN A 790 -0.80 -20.76 8.83
C GLN A 790 -2.20 -21.30 9.11
N GLY A 791 -2.40 -21.89 10.28
CA GLY A 791 -3.73 -22.26 10.75
C GLY A 791 -4.44 -21.09 11.44
N THR A 792 -5.55 -21.39 12.12
CA THR A 792 -6.34 -20.39 12.87
C THR A 792 -5.47 -19.60 13.84
N MET A 793 -5.53 -18.26 13.75
CA MET A 793 -4.76 -17.35 14.60
C MET A 793 -5.71 -16.44 15.38
N ALA A 794 -5.56 -16.45 16.70
CA ALA A 794 -6.31 -15.60 17.63
C ALA A 794 -5.34 -14.60 18.29
N ASN A 795 -5.66 -13.31 18.22
CA ASN A 795 -4.86 -12.23 18.78
C ASN A 795 -5.71 -11.38 19.72
N LEU A 796 -5.22 -11.13 20.92
CA LEU A 796 -5.77 -10.18 21.87
C LEU A 796 -4.89 -8.93 21.88
N THR A 797 -5.49 -7.77 21.57
CA THR A 797 -4.78 -6.48 21.50
C THR A 797 -5.36 -5.51 22.51
N TYR A 798 -4.51 -4.97 23.38
CA TYR A 798 -4.81 -3.82 24.22
C TYR A 798 -4.23 -2.57 23.56
N SER A 799 -5.07 -1.53 23.35
CA SER A 799 -4.64 -0.25 22.78
C SER A 799 -4.93 0.87 23.76
N TYR A 800 -3.95 1.78 23.93
CA TYR A 800 -4.07 2.98 24.76
C TYR A 800 -3.67 4.21 23.96
N ARG A 801 -4.47 5.29 24.06
CA ARG A 801 -4.24 6.58 23.40
C ARG A 801 -4.17 7.69 24.43
N PHE A 802 -3.17 8.54 24.31
CA PHE A 802 -3.00 9.70 25.20
C PHE A 802 -2.80 10.99 24.40
N GLY A 803 -2.89 12.12 25.10
CA GLY A 803 -2.92 13.44 24.48
C GLY A 803 -4.36 13.96 24.30
N LYS A 804 -4.54 14.99 23.46
CA LYS A 804 -5.88 15.57 23.20
C LYS A 804 -6.72 14.56 22.41
N THR A 805 -7.73 13.98 23.04
CA THR A 805 -8.52 12.85 22.54
C THR A 805 -9.61 13.20 21.52
N ASP A 806 -9.81 14.46 21.18
CA ASP A 806 -10.81 14.84 20.18
C ASP A 806 -10.41 14.40 18.77
N PHE A 807 -10.61 13.11 18.48
CA PHE A 807 -10.52 12.52 17.14
C PHE A 807 -11.69 12.92 16.23
N THR A 808 -12.39 13.99 16.52
CA THR A 808 -13.20 14.62 15.51
C THR A 808 -12.22 15.15 14.47
N SER A 809 -12.01 14.40 13.37
CA SER A 809 -11.59 15.04 12.15
C SER A 809 -12.53 16.24 12.02
N LYS A 810 -12.01 17.49 12.14
CA LYS A 810 -12.76 18.61 11.55
C LYS A 810 -13.03 18.11 10.15
N LYS A 811 -14.31 17.86 9.83
CA LYS A 811 -14.73 17.74 8.45
C LYS A 811 -14.03 18.91 7.74
N LYS A 812 -13.05 18.66 6.84
CA LYS A 812 -13.06 19.49 5.65
C LYS A 812 -14.50 19.34 5.17
N LYS A 813 -15.30 20.40 5.35
CA LYS A 813 -16.48 20.52 4.53
C LYS A 813 -15.97 20.17 3.11
N PRO A 814 -16.56 19.22 2.40
CA PRO A 814 -16.40 19.22 0.97
C PRO A 814 -16.65 20.68 0.61
N ASP A 815 -15.80 21.26 -0.21
CA ASP A 815 -15.99 22.64 -0.70
C ASP A 815 -17.39 22.69 -1.28
N GLN A 816 -18.39 23.05 -0.45
CA GLN A 816 -19.79 23.23 -0.84
C GLN A 816 -19.96 24.53 -1.64
N GLN A 817 -18.83 25.21 -1.92
CA GLN A 817 -18.82 26.33 -2.84
C GLN A 817 -18.80 25.92 -4.33
N GLU A 818 -18.71 24.63 -4.64
CA GLU A 818 -18.78 24.19 -6.05
C GLU A 818 -20.16 23.68 -6.51
N MET A 819 -21.22 23.73 -5.67
CA MET A 819 -22.57 23.34 -6.07
C MET A 819 -23.62 24.26 -5.47
N ARG A 820 -23.67 25.52 -5.90
CA ARG A 820 -24.92 26.26 -6.03
C ARG A 820 -25.06 26.56 -7.52
N PRO A 821 -26.07 26.00 -8.21
CA PRO A 821 -26.60 26.63 -9.39
C PRO A 821 -27.15 27.96 -8.92
N ASP A 822 -26.72 29.05 -9.55
CA ASP A 822 -27.44 30.32 -9.47
C ASP A 822 -28.85 30.05 -9.94
N GLU A 823 -29.85 30.14 -9.04
CA GLU A 823 -31.21 30.52 -9.39
C GLU A 823 -31.11 31.96 -9.83
N GLU A 824 -31.06 32.18 -11.11
CA GLU A 824 -31.58 33.42 -11.72
C GLU A 824 -32.52 33.07 -12.86
N SER A 825 -33.78 33.40 -12.53
CA SER A 825 -34.88 33.67 -13.43
C SER A 825 -34.42 34.59 -14.58
N PHE A 826 -34.68 34.20 -15.75
CA PHE A 826 -35.43 34.76 -16.92
C PHE A 826 -35.13 33.96 -18.18
#